data_927eccc2e09357024033c3798969db84
#
_entry.id   927eccc2e09357024033c3798969db84
#
_cell.length_a   1.000
_cell.length_b   1.000
_cell.length_c   1.000
_cell.angle_alpha   90.00
_cell.angle_beta   90.00
_cell.angle_gamma   90.00
#
_symmetry.space_group_name_H-M   'P 1'
#
loop_
_entity.id
_entity.type
_entity.pdbx_description
1 polymer ?
#
loop_
_entity_poly.entity_id
_entity_poly.type
_entity_poly.pdbx_seq_one_letter_code
_entity_poly.pdbx_strand_id
1 'polypeptide(L)'
;MEQRLSFSVLGPVRAWRGESELELGPPQQRAVLAVLLLAEGSQVSASGLVDAVWGSTAPASAPGIVRGYIHRLRKLLEPGGDASSSLIRSRGDGYQLRVSLDELDLGVFRELLIRAERARGAGDTRGVVKYLRDALGLWRGAALAGVRGEYAQSQRQRLGELRLSAQTTCLTAELDLGAPTQAVAELAGLVAEYPLDERLRELLMLALYRSGRQAAALAVYREAQALLADELGVDPGPALQAMYQRVVRADAELLAPPAPTEPAPASVPAAAPVPAQDPAVPAQLPAGLATFVGREAELAEVARLPSDGTVVISAIAGMAGVGKTSFAVHWARQVADRFPDGQLYVNLHGFDPVGLPVVPEHALRTLLESLGAEAQGLPQDVDALAARYRTLLTGKRVLLLLDNARDAAQVRPMLPGAPGCLVIVTSRNRLAGLVAVDGAHPLHLDVLSVPEARELLARRLGQQRVTAEPDAVQEIISRCARLPLALAITAARAVTRPTIPLTSIASELGDSADGLDAFHAGDTAADVRAVFSWSYHALTPDAARLFRLLALHPGPEITLAAATSLAGLTVPRTRQLLGELIQAHLVDEAVPGRYVSHDLLRAYATELTETVEPSQQVRAARRRMFDHYLHTAYEAVALTTSRVLISLAPPAEGVRAEKFTEDAGKAMAWFTAEQAVLLAVREAAATSRYDVHTWQLAWAIGHHLHLRGLAREQEAVHRAAMDAACRLGDRTAQGHVHNGLTLAKGGLGRFDEARRHAEQAVDLFTESGDMRAYADSYYNLAWVRVHQDDPEAALGAVQQSLALFRAYADGLGGDGGREQRAIATALNGVGWCHTLLGQHQQALDHCLQALALQKKLGHDAGTADTWDSIGHAFHQLGQYDEAVDAYRNALDLYQQLDAPLVKAVTLMHLGDTHLSAGHPDAARAVWTEALEAMDRLGDAERLAEPVRDRVRRLDGTSGPA
;
A
#
# COMPACT_ATOMS: atom_id res chain seq x y z
N MET A 1 1.79 -35.41 -45.69
CA MET A 1 2.74 -34.53 -44.95
C MET A 1 1.99 -33.25 -44.63
N GLU A 2 1.60 -33.05 -43.39
CA GLU A 2 1.04 -31.74 -42.93
C GLU A 2 2.12 -30.69 -43.12
N GLN A 3 1.83 -29.68 -43.94
CA GLN A 3 2.72 -28.53 -44.14
C GLN A 3 2.76 -27.70 -42.89
N ARG A 4 3.89 -27.68 -42.19
CA ARG A 4 4.15 -26.98 -40.93
C ARG A 4 3.86 -25.50 -41.05
N LEU A 5 3.14 -24.94 -40.10
CA LEU A 5 2.91 -23.50 -39.97
C LEU A 5 4.11 -22.83 -39.29
N SER A 6 4.42 -21.62 -39.69
CA SER A 6 5.41 -20.76 -39.02
C SER A 6 4.93 -19.31 -39.02
N PHE A 7 5.32 -18.56 -37.94
CA PHE A 7 4.84 -17.21 -37.66
C PHE A 7 6.02 -16.27 -37.38
N SER A 8 5.87 -15.03 -37.78
CA SER A 8 6.82 -13.96 -37.50
C SER A 8 6.16 -12.78 -36.85
N VAL A 9 6.83 -12.27 -35.79
CA VAL A 9 6.48 -11.04 -35.05
C VAL A 9 7.70 -10.12 -34.84
N LEU A 10 8.93 -10.64 -35.09
CA LEU A 10 10.18 -9.88 -35.03
C LEU A 10 10.45 -9.07 -36.32
N GLY A 11 9.40 -8.60 -36.91
CA GLY A 11 9.30 -7.83 -38.12
C GLY A 11 7.83 -7.56 -38.44
N PRO A 12 7.43 -7.47 -39.71
CA PRO A 12 6.03 -7.50 -40.11
C PRO A 12 5.37 -8.80 -39.66
N VAL A 13 4.14 -8.72 -39.16
CA VAL A 13 3.39 -9.91 -38.74
C VAL A 13 3.03 -10.73 -39.96
N ARG A 14 3.58 -11.94 -40.06
CA ARG A 14 3.43 -12.86 -41.19
C ARG A 14 3.19 -14.29 -40.73
N ALA A 15 2.60 -15.09 -41.56
CA ALA A 15 2.45 -16.53 -41.36
C ALA A 15 2.71 -17.28 -42.68
N TRP A 16 3.28 -18.48 -42.56
CA TRP A 16 3.57 -19.36 -43.73
C TRP A 16 3.01 -20.76 -43.44
N ARG A 17 2.67 -21.43 -44.54
CA ARG A 17 2.39 -22.86 -44.54
C ARG A 17 3.42 -23.54 -45.48
N GLY A 18 4.41 -24.21 -44.88
CA GLY A 18 5.61 -24.61 -45.59
C GLY A 18 6.33 -23.37 -46.16
N GLU A 19 6.50 -23.30 -47.47
CA GLU A 19 7.16 -22.15 -48.14
C GLU A 19 6.16 -21.05 -48.63
N SER A 20 4.85 -21.29 -48.50
CA SER A 20 3.83 -20.39 -49.01
C SER A 20 3.38 -19.38 -47.93
N GLU A 21 3.53 -18.09 -48.19
CA GLU A 21 3.06 -17.02 -47.29
C GLU A 21 1.54 -16.92 -47.31
N LEU A 22 0.90 -16.78 -46.17
CA LEU A 22 -0.54 -16.67 -46.02
C LEU A 22 -0.96 -15.20 -45.98
N GLU A 23 -1.98 -14.84 -46.73
CA GLU A 23 -2.56 -13.49 -46.71
C GLU A 23 -3.38 -13.26 -45.42
N LEU A 24 -2.79 -12.66 -44.41
CA LEU A 24 -3.39 -12.44 -43.10
C LEU A 24 -4.53 -11.38 -43.07
N GLY A 25 -4.85 -10.77 -44.19
CA GLY A 25 -5.92 -9.79 -44.29
C GLY A 25 -5.61 -8.40 -43.72
N PRO A 26 -6.64 -7.64 -43.29
CA PRO A 26 -6.50 -6.24 -42.89
C PRO A 26 -5.64 -6.05 -41.65
N PRO A 27 -5.08 -4.83 -41.42
CA PRO A 27 -4.19 -4.56 -40.27
C PRO A 27 -4.73 -4.94 -38.92
N GLN A 28 -6.02 -4.75 -38.65
CA GLN A 28 -6.67 -5.13 -37.40
C GLN A 28 -6.76 -6.66 -37.20
N GLN A 29 -6.98 -7.42 -38.28
CA GLN A 29 -6.94 -8.90 -38.22
C GLN A 29 -5.53 -9.40 -37.92
N ARG A 30 -4.49 -8.74 -38.50
CA ARG A 30 -3.07 -9.00 -38.16
C ARG A 30 -2.76 -8.63 -36.72
N ALA A 31 -3.35 -7.53 -36.21
CA ALA A 31 -3.22 -7.14 -34.80
C ALA A 31 -3.81 -8.20 -33.85
N VAL A 32 -4.99 -8.74 -34.12
CA VAL A 32 -5.59 -9.83 -33.34
C VAL A 32 -4.67 -11.07 -33.33
N LEU A 33 -4.12 -11.45 -34.48
CA LEU A 33 -3.19 -12.58 -34.55
C LEU A 33 -1.90 -12.30 -33.76
N ALA A 34 -1.34 -11.09 -33.86
CA ALA A 34 -0.14 -10.70 -33.12
C ALA A 34 -0.34 -10.77 -31.61
N VAL A 35 -1.48 -10.30 -31.09
CA VAL A 35 -1.82 -10.39 -29.67
C VAL A 35 -1.88 -11.85 -29.22
N LEU A 36 -2.50 -12.72 -29.99
CA LEU A 36 -2.60 -14.15 -29.67
C LEU A 36 -1.22 -14.87 -29.73
N LEU A 37 -0.35 -14.48 -30.67
CA LEU A 37 1.03 -15.02 -30.79
C LEU A 37 1.89 -14.58 -29.60
N LEU A 38 1.80 -13.30 -29.22
CA LEU A 38 2.54 -12.74 -28.09
C LEU A 38 2.03 -13.24 -26.73
N ALA A 39 0.81 -13.78 -26.68
CA ALA A 39 0.27 -14.43 -25.49
C ALA A 39 0.85 -15.86 -25.28
N GLU A 40 1.64 -16.37 -26.22
CA GLU A 40 2.40 -17.63 -26.11
C GLU A 40 1.60 -18.81 -25.56
N GLY A 41 0.41 -19.00 -26.10
CA GLY A 41 -0.50 -20.08 -25.66
C GLY A 41 -1.34 -19.76 -24.43
N SER A 42 -1.21 -18.57 -23.86
CA SER A 42 -2.13 -18.10 -22.82
C SER A 42 -3.47 -17.68 -23.41
N GLN A 43 -4.53 -17.74 -22.60
CA GLN A 43 -5.85 -17.27 -23.00
C GLN A 43 -5.90 -15.73 -22.99
N VAL A 44 -6.43 -15.13 -24.07
CA VAL A 44 -6.72 -13.70 -24.15
C VAL A 44 -8.24 -13.52 -24.19
N SER A 45 -8.79 -12.69 -23.30
CA SER A 45 -10.23 -12.40 -23.29
C SER A 45 -10.66 -11.64 -24.56
N ALA A 46 -11.92 -11.76 -24.94
CA ALA A 46 -12.45 -11.01 -26.07
C ALA A 46 -12.37 -9.49 -25.86
N SER A 47 -12.56 -9.01 -24.64
CA SER A 47 -12.34 -7.61 -24.24
C SER A 47 -10.86 -7.23 -24.36
N GLY A 48 -9.93 -8.05 -23.90
CA GLY A 48 -8.49 -7.80 -24.03
C GLY A 48 -8.03 -7.71 -25.49
N LEU A 49 -8.62 -8.49 -26.40
CA LEU A 49 -8.37 -8.35 -27.85
C LEU A 49 -8.92 -7.03 -28.41
N VAL A 50 -10.09 -6.59 -27.93
CA VAL A 50 -10.66 -5.29 -28.32
C VAL A 50 -9.76 -4.16 -27.85
N ASP A 51 -9.36 -4.17 -26.60
CA ASP A 51 -8.50 -3.16 -25.99
C ASP A 51 -7.12 -3.10 -26.67
N ALA A 52 -6.52 -4.24 -26.95
CA ALA A 52 -5.23 -4.32 -27.62
C ALA A 52 -5.25 -3.77 -29.08
N VAL A 53 -6.38 -3.90 -29.78
CA VAL A 53 -6.50 -3.50 -31.20
C VAL A 53 -6.98 -2.07 -31.35
N TRP A 54 -7.89 -1.59 -30.51
CA TRP A 54 -8.53 -0.26 -30.63
C TRP A 54 -8.28 0.68 -29.45
N GLY A 55 -7.83 0.17 -28.30
CA GLY A 55 -7.67 0.97 -27.10
C GLY A 55 -8.96 1.65 -26.68
N SER A 56 -8.85 2.90 -26.25
CA SER A 56 -10.00 3.72 -25.81
C SER A 56 -10.98 4.12 -26.96
N THR A 57 -10.64 3.85 -28.23
CA THR A 57 -11.44 4.22 -29.41
C THR A 57 -12.24 3.05 -29.96
N ALA A 58 -12.45 1.99 -29.20
CA ALA A 58 -13.15 0.80 -29.62
C ALA A 58 -14.62 1.09 -29.99
N PRO A 59 -15.09 0.74 -31.23
CA PRO A 59 -16.49 0.89 -31.58
C PRO A 59 -17.37 -0.11 -30.81
N ALA A 60 -18.64 0.20 -30.58
CA ALA A 60 -19.58 -0.69 -29.89
C ALA A 60 -19.68 -2.09 -30.54
N SER A 61 -19.43 -2.19 -31.87
CA SER A 61 -19.40 -3.43 -32.63
C SER A 61 -18.09 -4.23 -32.54
N ALA A 62 -17.06 -3.73 -31.85
CA ALA A 62 -15.72 -4.34 -31.79
C ALA A 62 -15.73 -5.83 -31.38
N PRO A 63 -16.50 -6.28 -30.38
CA PRO A 63 -16.55 -7.70 -30.03
C PRO A 63 -17.08 -8.60 -31.17
N GLY A 64 -18.01 -8.09 -31.97
CA GLY A 64 -18.52 -8.76 -33.17
C GLY A 64 -17.45 -8.84 -34.29
N ILE A 65 -16.69 -7.76 -34.47
CA ILE A 65 -15.59 -7.67 -35.43
C ILE A 65 -14.47 -8.65 -35.08
N VAL A 66 -14.08 -8.72 -33.78
CA VAL A 66 -13.07 -9.68 -33.27
C VAL A 66 -13.51 -11.11 -33.60
N ARG A 67 -14.76 -11.48 -33.31
CA ARG A 67 -15.30 -12.82 -33.66
C ARG A 67 -15.18 -13.10 -35.17
N GLY A 68 -15.48 -12.11 -36.02
CA GLY A 68 -15.32 -12.23 -37.46
C GLY A 68 -13.85 -12.41 -37.89
N TYR A 69 -12.90 -11.73 -37.22
CA TYR A 69 -11.46 -11.90 -37.46
C TYR A 69 -10.98 -13.28 -37.03
N ILE A 70 -11.38 -13.76 -35.85
CA ILE A 70 -11.06 -15.11 -35.36
C ILE A 70 -11.59 -16.19 -36.31
N HIS A 71 -12.83 -16.03 -36.80
CA HIS A 71 -13.39 -16.97 -37.75
C HIS A 71 -12.57 -17.02 -39.08
N ARG A 72 -12.17 -15.86 -39.61
CA ARG A 72 -11.35 -15.79 -40.81
C ARG A 72 -9.94 -16.34 -40.59
N LEU A 73 -9.31 -16.05 -39.45
CA LEU A 73 -8.02 -16.61 -39.08
C LEU A 73 -8.06 -18.14 -38.94
N ARG A 74 -9.10 -18.71 -38.32
CA ARG A 74 -9.31 -20.16 -38.27
C ARG A 74 -9.36 -20.77 -39.67
N LYS A 75 -10.20 -20.22 -40.55
CA LYS A 75 -10.34 -20.68 -41.94
C LYS A 75 -9.04 -20.58 -42.73
N LEU A 76 -8.22 -19.55 -42.46
CA LEU A 76 -6.94 -19.34 -43.13
C LEU A 76 -5.86 -20.28 -42.61
N LEU A 77 -5.77 -20.45 -41.26
CA LEU A 77 -4.73 -21.27 -40.64
C LEU A 77 -5.05 -22.78 -40.69
N GLU A 78 -6.30 -23.18 -40.82
CA GLU A 78 -6.73 -24.60 -40.86
C GLU A 78 -7.88 -24.80 -41.88
N PRO A 79 -7.63 -24.79 -43.16
CA PRO A 79 -8.65 -25.08 -44.16
C PRO A 79 -9.10 -26.54 -44.04
N GLY A 80 -10.35 -26.74 -43.56
CA GLY A 80 -10.96 -28.10 -43.38
C GLY A 80 -10.79 -28.72 -42.01
N GLY A 81 -10.27 -27.98 -41.00
CA GLY A 81 -10.17 -28.48 -39.62
C GLY A 81 -11.51 -28.46 -38.86
N ASP A 82 -11.72 -29.46 -38.01
CA ASP A 82 -12.87 -29.54 -37.10
C ASP A 82 -12.74 -28.54 -35.96
N ALA A 83 -13.82 -27.91 -35.50
CA ALA A 83 -13.84 -26.88 -34.48
C ALA A 83 -13.21 -27.32 -33.13
N SER A 84 -13.16 -28.62 -32.88
CA SER A 84 -12.58 -29.24 -31.66
C SER A 84 -11.05 -29.37 -31.71
N SER A 85 -10.43 -29.39 -32.89
CA SER A 85 -8.97 -29.50 -33.11
C SER A 85 -8.29 -28.20 -33.49
N SER A 86 -9.04 -27.09 -33.58
CA SER A 86 -8.54 -25.79 -34.06
C SER A 86 -7.37 -25.23 -33.24
N LEU A 87 -6.36 -24.68 -33.94
CA LEU A 87 -5.21 -23.94 -33.34
C LEU A 87 -5.68 -22.76 -32.48
N ILE A 88 -6.69 -22.01 -32.96
CA ILE A 88 -7.33 -20.95 -32.17
C ILE A 88 -8.55 -21.54 -31.48
N ARG A 89 -8.43 -21.87 -30.19
CA ARG A 89 -9.52 -22.40 -29.38
C ARG A 89 -10.30 -21.29 -28.67
N SER A 90 -11.62 -21.42 -28.62
CA SER A 90 -12.46 -20.62 -27.73
C SER A 90 -12.43 -21.24 -26.33
N ARG A 91 -12.14 -20.43 -25.30
CA ARG A 91 -12.20 -20.84 -23.90
C ARG A 91 -12.91 -19.74 -23.10
N GLY A 92 -14.00 -20.09 -22.43
CA GLY A 92 -14.81 -19.12 -21.69
C GLY A 92 -15.19 -17.93 -22.60
N ASP A 93 -14.82 -16.72 -22.17
CA ASP A 93 -15.05 -15.45 -22.86
C ASP A 93 -13.91 -15.03 -23.80
N GLY A 94 -12.90 -15.89 -24.03
CA GLY A 94 -11.69 -15.55 -24.76
C GLY A 94 -11.21 -16.60 -25.77
N TYR A 95 -10.00 -16.35 -26.28
CA TYR A 95 -9.36 -17.17 -27.33
C TYR A 95 -7.94 -17.52 -26.91
N GLN A 96 -7.52 -18.71 -27.30
CA GLN A 96 -6.16 -19.24 -27.06
C GLN A 96 -5.61 -19.77 -28.40
N LEU A 97 -4.41 -19.31 -28.78
CA LEU A 97 -3.69 -19.81 -29.94
C LEU A 97 -2.61 -20.79 -29.48
N ARG A 98 -2.63 -22.01 -30.01
CA ARG A 98 -1.62 -23.02 -29.75
C ARG A 98 -0.62 -23.09 -30.87
N VAL A 99 0.58 -22.56 -30.62
CA VAL A 99 1.72 -22.55 -31.53
C VAL A 99 2.91 -23.07 -30.73
N SER A 100 3.72 -23.96 -31.33
CA SER A 100 4.95 -24.42 -30.73
C SER A 100 6.00 -23.30 -30.73
N LEU A 101 6.92 -23.29 -29.75
CA LEU A 101 7.97 -22.27 -29.66
C LEU A 101 8.84 -22.18 -30.89
N ASP A 102 9.08 -23.32 -31.56
CA ASP A 102 9.86 -23.45 -32.79
C ASP A 102 9.10 -23.06 -34.07
N GLU A 103 7.81 -22.77 -33.97
CA GLU A 103 6.95 -22.25 -35.05
C GLU A 103 6.81 -20.72 -35.02
N LEU A 104 7.31 -20.06 -33.95
CA LEU A 104 7.27 -18.59 -33.77
C LEU A 104 8.70 -18.06 -33.70
N ASP A 105 9.02 -17.06 -34.54
CA ASP A 105 10.35 -16.44 -34.57
C ASP A 105 10.78 -15.88 -33.20
N LEU A 106 9.86 -15.34 -32.42
CA LEU A 106 10.12 -14.89 -31.04
C LEU A 106 10.47 -16.06 -30.12
N GLY A 107 9.82 -17.20 -30.25
CA GLY A 107 10.16 -18.41 -29.49
C GLY A 107 11.55 -18.92 -29.83
N VAL A 108 11.90 -18.98 -31.14
CA VAL A 108 13.24 -19.36 -31.61
C VAL A 108 14.30 -18.35 -31.12
N PHE A 109 13.99 -17.04 -31.16
CA PHE A 109 14.86 -15.98 -30.66
C PHE A 109 15.23 -16.21 -29.21
N ARG A 110 14.23 -16.44 -28.35
CA ARG A 110 14.45 -16.72 -26.92
C ARG A 110 15.27 -17.99 -26.66
N GLU A 111 14.99 -19.05 -27.39
CA GLU A 111 15.76 -20.28 -27.27
C GLU A 111 17.22 -20.05 -27.64
N LEU A 112 17.51 -19.25 -28.66
CA LEU A 112 18.89 -18.92 -29.05
C LEU A 112 19.55 -18.02 -27.99
N LEU A 113 18.84 -17.10 -27.33
CA LEU A 113 19.36 -16.34 -26.22
C LEU A 113 19.74 -17.26 -25.04
N ILE A 114 18.88 -18.23 -24.71
CA ILE A 114 19.16 -19.23 -23.66
C ILE A 114 20.42 -20.04 -24.02
N ARG A 115 20.60 -20.45 -25.29
CA ARG A 115 21.81 -21.16 -25.75
C ARG A 115 23.06 -20.28 -25.67
N ALA A 116 22.92 -18.98 -26.02
CA ALA A 116 24.03 -18.04 -25.90
C ALA A 116 24.46 -17.88 -24.44
N GLU A 117 23.49 -17.81 -23.53
CA GLU A 117 23.76 -17.71 -22.09
C GLU A 117 24.46 -18.97 -21.53
N ARG A 118 24.00 -20.14 -21.97
CA ARG A 118 24.67 -21.42 -21.63
C ARG A 118 26.12 -21.47 -22.17
N ALA A 119 26.33 -21.02 -23.42
CA ALA A 119 27.65 -20.91 -24.00
C ALA A 119 28.57 -19.95 -23.22
N ARG A 120 27.99 -18.81 -22.75
CA ARG A 120 28.68 -17.84 -21.89
C ARG A 120 29.09 -18.45 -20.55
N GLY A 121 28.17 -19.17 -19.91
CA GLY A 121 28.46 -19.90 -18.67
C GLY A 121 29.52 -21.00 -18.82
N ALA A 122 29.67 -21.57 -20.02
CA ALA A 122 30.70 -22.54 -20.36
C ALA A 122 32.05 -21.93 -20.85
N GLY A 123 32.17 -20.59 -20.88
CA GLY A 123 33.34 -19.90 -21.39
C GLY A 123 33.52 -19.98 -22.92
N ASP A 124 32.53 -20.49 -23.66
CA ASP A 124 32.54 -20.59 -25.12
C ASP A 124 32.07 -19.26 -25.76
N THR A 125 32.95 -18.27 -25.78
CA THR A 125 32.72 -16.96 -26.38
C THR A 125 32.35 -17.05 -27.88
N ARG A 126 32.90 -18.05 -28.60
CA ARG A 126 32.55 -18.28 -30.02
C ARG A 126 31.11 -18.79 -30.15
N GLY A 127 30.70 -19.69 -29.30
CA GLY A 127 29.29 -20.14 -29.19
C GLY A 127 28.33 -19.02 -28.86
N VAL A 128 28.71 -18.13 -27.94
CA VAL A 128 27.91 -16.91 -27.59
C VAL A 128 27.68 -16.06 -28.83
N VAL A 129 28.74 -15.69 -29.55
CA VAL A 129 28.60 -14.86 -30.78
C VAL A 129 27.75 -15.55 -31.82
N LYS A 130 27.95 -16.86 -32.05
CA LYS A 130 27.19 -17.64 -33.03
C LYS A 130 25.69 -17.60 -32.72
N TYR A 131 25.30 -17.97 -31.49
CA TYR A 131 23.88 -18.03 -31.11
C TYR A 131 23.23 -16.65 -31.10
N LEU A 132 23.91 -15.58 -30.66
CA LEU A 132 23.39 -14.22 -30.69
C LEU A 132 23.27 -13.68 -32.11
N ARG A 133 24.24 -13.98 -33.03
CA ARG A 133 24.11 -13.61 -34.44
C ARG A 133 22.94 -14.34 -35.13
N ASP A 134 22.76 -15.65 -34.84
CA ASP A 134 21.63 -16.42 -35.33
C ASP A 134 20.30 -15.83 -34.82
N ALA A 135 20.25 -15.46 -33.54
CA ALA A 135 19.08 -14.82 -32.94
C ALA A 135 18.77 -13.45 -33.57
N LEU A 136 19.77 -12.58 -33.70
CA LEU A 136 19.63 -11.26 -34.31
C LEU A 136 19.25 -11.35 -35.79
N GLY A 137 19.67 -12.42 -36.49
CA GLY A 137 19.30 -12.72 -37.87
C GLY A 137 17.81 -13.00 -38.11
N LEU A 138 17.03 -13.28 -37.04
CA LEU A 138 15.58 -13.47 -37.11
C LEU A 138 14.82 -12.13 -37.26
N TRP A 139 15.46 -11.02 -36.93
CA TRP A 139 14.85 -9.71 -37.00
C TRP A 139 14.79 -9.17 -38.43
N ARG A 140 13.56 -8.90 -38.90
CA ARG A 140 13.28 -8.40 -40.25
C ARG A 140 12.75 -6.98 -40.23
N GLY A 141 13.41 -6.10 -39.46
CA GLY A 141 13.02 -4.71 -39.26
C GLY A 141 12.44 -4.45 -37.84
N ALA A 142 11.57 -3.45 -37.72
CA ALA A 142 10.91 -3.18 -36.45
C ALA A 142 9.88 -4.26 -36.13
N ALA A 143 9.88 -4.76 -34.88
CA ALA A 143 8.90 -5.75 -34.44
C ALA A 143 7.46 -5.24 -34.65
N LEU A 144 6.54 -6.15 -34.98
CA LEU A 144 5.13 -5.84 -35.21
C LEU A 144 4.93 -4.72 -36.27
N ALA A 145 5.80 -4.62 -37.25
CA ALA A 145 5.69 -3.60 -38.29
C ALA A 145 4.33 -3.69 -39.03
N GLY A 146 3.66 -2.55 -39.18
CA GLY A 146 2.32 -2.47 -39.79
C GLY A 146 1.14 -2.74 -38.82
N VAL A 147 1.38 -3.09 -37.55
CA VAL A 147 0.36 -3.15 -36.49
C VAL A 147 0.31 -1.80 -35.77
N ARG A 148 -0.89 -1.22 -35.63
CA ARG A 148 -1.10 0.08 -34.96
C ARG A 148 -1.74 -0.14 -33.59
N GLY A 149 -1.68 0.86 -32.72
CA GLY A 149 -2.27 0.89 -31.38
C GLY A 149 -1.23 0.88 -30.25
N GLU A 150 -1.65 1.30 -29.06
CA GLU A 150 -0.80 1.46 -27.88
C GLU A 150 -0.19 0.12 -27.44
N TYR A 151 -0.96 -0.96 -27.47
CA TYR A 151 -0.45 -2.30 -27.18
C TYR A 151 0.72 -2.68 -28.10
N ALA A 152 0.57 -2.48 -29.42
CA ALA A 152 1.63 -2.80 -30.36
C ALA A 152 2.86 -1.90 -30.16
N GLN A 153 2.67 -0.64 -29.74
CA GLN A 153 3.75 0.27 -29.43
C GLN A 153 4.52 -0.18 -28.17
N SER A 154 3.83 -0.52 -27.10
CA SER A 154 4.43 -1.06 -25.87
C SER A 154 5.21 -2.36 -26.13
N GLN A 155 4.64 -3.30 -26.92
CA GLN A 155 5.33 -4.53 -27.28
C GLN A 155 6.53 -4.29 -28.18
N ARG A 156 6.49 -3.31 -29.10
CA ARG A 156 7.65 -2.92 -29.92
C ARG A 156 8.79 -2.40 -29.08
N GLN A 157 8.48 -1.56 -28.08
CA GLN A 157 9.50 -1.05 -27.15
C GLN A 157 10.16 -2.21 -26.39
N ARG A 158 9.34 -3.08 -25.78
CA ARG A 158 9.83 -4.24 -25.03
C ARG A 158 10.69 -5.18 -25.88
N LEU A 159 10.26 -5.49 -27.11
CA LEU A 159 11.02 -6.33 -28.03
C LEU A 159 12.29 -5.62 -28.50
N GLY A 160 12.24 -4.29 -28.69
CA GLY A 160 13.41 -3.46 -29.04
C GLY A 160 14.49 -3.49 -27.96
N GLU A 161 14.11 -3.42 -26.68
CA GLU A 161 15.00 -3.54 -25.52
C GLU A 161 15.69 -4.91 -25.50
N LEU A 162 14.95 -5.99 -25.75
CA LEU A 162 15.51 -7.35 -25.85
C LEU A 162 16.51 -7.46 -27.01
N ARG A 163 16.22 -6.82 -28.16
CA ARG A 163 17.14 -6.78 -29.30
C ARG A 163 18.41 -6.03 -28.95
N LEU A 164 18.30 -4.85 -28.35
CA LEU A 164 19.45 -4.03 -27.97
C LEU A 164 20.35 -4.76 -26.96
N SER A 165 19.75 -5.42 -25.97
CA SER A 165 20.50 -6.25 -25.01
C SER A 165 21.27 -7.38 -25.70
N ALA A 166 20.65 -8.08 -26.64
CA ALA A 166 21.29 -9.12 -27.42
C ALA A 166 22.43 -8.58 -28.30
N GLN A 167 22.24 -7.42 -28.94
CA GLN A 167 23.27 -6.73 -29.76
C GLN A 167 24.46 -6.31 -28.89
N THR A 168 24.21 -5.68 -27.76
CA THR A 168 25.24 -5.23 -26.82
C THR A 168 26.08 -6.41 -26.30
N THR A 169 25.44 -7.53 -25.94
CA THR A 169 26.10 -8.74 -25.47
C THR A 169 26.92 -9.39 -26.60
N CYS A 170 26.38 -9.44 -27.83
CA CYS A 170 27.07 -9.97 -28.98
C CYS A 170 28.35 -9.18 -29.30
N LEU A 171 28.24 -7.86 -29.36
CA LEU A 171 29.35 -6.96 -29.67
C LEU A 171 30.44 -7.01 -28.57
N THR A 172 30.03 -7.16 -27.31
CA THR A 172 30.96 -7.36 -26.19
C THR A 172 31.77 -8.66 -26.42
N ALA A 173 31.07 -9.76 -26.71
CA ALA A 173 31.74 -11.05 -26.96
C ALA A 173 32.64 -11.04 -28.22
N GLU A 174 32.25 -10.30 -29.27
CA GLU A 174 33.11 -10.12 -30.46
C GLU A 174 34.36 -9.30 -30.15
N LEU A 175 34.26 -8.28 -29.33
CA LEU A 175 35.44 -7.53 -28.85
C LEU A 175 36.40 -8.45 -28.05
N ASP A 176 35.86 -9.34 -27.22
CA ASP A 176 36.64 -10.29 -26.44
C ASP A 176 37.34 -11.35 -27.35
N LEU A 177 36.75 -11.67 -28.49
CA LEU A 177 37.36 -12.52 -29.51
C LEU A 177 38.39 -11.81 -30.41
N GLY A 178 38.60 -10.50 -30.19
CA GLY A 178 39.62 -9.76 -30.94
C GLY A 178 39.17 -9.30 -32.34
N ALA A 179 37.86 -9.04 -32.55
CA ALA A 179 37.30 -8.52 -33.81
C ALA A 179 36.83 -7.06 -33.70
N PRO A 180 37.69 -6.09 -33.28
CA PRO A 180 37.25 -4.74 -32.98
C PRO A 180 36.78 -3.95 -34.21
N THR A 181 37.33 -4.19 -35.37
CA THR A 181 37.07 -3.40 -36.60
C THR A 181 35.64 -3.58 -37.08
N GLN A 182 35.06 -4.77 -36.91
CA GLN A 182 33.69 -5.07 -37.32
C GLN A 182 32.68 -4.49 -36.31
N ALA A 183 33.00 -4.58 -35.03
CA ALA A 183 32.18 -4.01 -33.94
C ALA A 183 32.08 -2.47 -34.00
N VAL A 184 33.09 -1.73 -34.47
CA VAL A 184 33.08 -0.27 -34.56
C VAL A 184 31.92 0.25 -35.40
N ALA A 185 31.63 -0.34 -36.57
CA ALA A 185 30.57 0.14 -37.46
C ALA A 185 29.17 -0.06 -36.88
N GLU A 186 28.95 -1.24 -36.25
CA GLU A 186 27.65 -1.55 -35.60
C GLU A 186 27.44 -0.71 -34.34
N LEU A 187 28.48 -0.57 -33.49
CA LEU A 187 28.40 0.29 -32.28
C LEU A 187 28.20 1.75 -32.65
N ALA A 188 28.84 2.27 -33.70
CA ALA A 188 28.60 3.64 -34.13
C ALA A 188 27.14 3.87 -34.58
N GLY A 189 26.53 2.88 -35.26
CA GLY A 189 25.13 2.90 -35.61
C GLY A 189 24.21 2.89 -34.40
N LEU A 190 24.49 2.03 -33.41
CA LEU A 190 23.73 1.95 -32.17
C LEU A 190 23.85 3.23 -31.32
N VAL A 191 25.05 3.81 -31.22
CA VAL A 191 25.26 5.10 -30.52
C VAL A 191 24.49 6.24 -31.20
N ALA A 192 24.33 6.21 -32.52
CA ALA A 192 23.50 7.21 -33.23
C ALA A 192 22.00 6.99 -33.00
N GLU A 193 21.56 5.74 -32.83
CA GLU A 193 20.16 5.39 -32.55
C GLU A 193 19.79 5.61 -31.07
N TYR A 194 20.75 5.34 -30.14
CA TYR A 194 20.61 5.49 -28.68
C TYR A 194 21.68 6.45 -28.13
N PRO A 195 21.58 7.73 -28.40
CA PRO A 195 22.68 8.70 -28.14
C PRO A 195 22.99 8.93 -26.66
N LEU A 196 22.07 8.61 -25.75
CA LEU A 196 22.25 8.75 -24.30
C LEU A 196 22.70 7.45 -23.60
N ASP A 197 22.88 6.36 -24.36
CA ASP A 197 23.36 5.07 -23.77
C ASP A 197 24.87 5.10 -23.61
N GLU A 198 25.31 5.30 -22.36
CA GLU A 198 26.72 5.37 -22.00
C GLU A 198 27.44 4.03 -22.18
N ARG A 199 26.74 2.89 -22.01
CA ARG A 199 27.34 1.58 -22.20
C ARG A 199 27.73 1.31 -23.65
N LEU A 200 26.90 1.72 -24.60
CA LEU A 200 27.24 1.65 -26.02
C LEU A 200 28.44 2.53 -26.38
N ARG A 201 28.55 3.70 -25.77
CA ARG A 201 29.68 4.63 -25.95
C ARG A 201 30.98 4.04 -25.35
N GLU A 202 30.88 3.44 -24.18
CA GLU A 202 32.00 2.73 -23.55
C GLU A 202 32.54 1.62 -24.44
N LEU A 203 31.68 0.78 -25.01
CA LEU A 203 32.05 -0.29 -25.95
C LEU A 203 32.63 0.27 -27.25
N LEU A 204 32.08 1.35 -27.77
CA LEU A 204 32.60 2.03 -28.97
C LEU A 204 34.01 2.60 -28.69
N MET A 205 34.25 3.20 -27.53
CA MET A 205 35.59 3.66 -27.14
C MET A 205 36.57 2.51 -27.07
N LEU A 206 36.21 1.37 -26.48
CA LEU A 206 37.05 0.18 -26.41
C LEU A 206 37.35 -0.38 -27.80
N ALA A 207 36.35 -0.50 -28.67
CA ALA A 207 36.47 -0.97 -30.04
C ALA A 207 37.39 -0.07 -30.88
N LEU A 208 37.22 1.25 -30.78
CA LEU A 208 38.09 2.22 -31.46
C LEU A 208 39.52 2.17 -30.94
N TYR A 209 39.72 2.06 -29.63
CA TYR A 209 41.06 1.97 -29.03
C TYR A 209 41.79 0.69 -29.46
N ARG A 210 41.11 -0.47 -29.39
CA ARG A 210 41.64 -1.76 -29.88
C ARG A 210 41.91 -1.76 -31.40
N SER A 211 41.25 -0.91 -32.17
CA SER A 211 41.51 -0.69 -33.59
C SER A 211 42.64 0.33 -33.88
N GLY A 212 43.37 0.78 -32.86
CA GLY A 212 44.42 1.78 -32.97
C GLY A 212 43.96 3.22 -33.18
N ARG A 213 42.65 3.49 -33.02
CA ARG A 213 42.02 4.80 -33.25
C ARG A 213 41.79 5.57 -31.96
N GLN A 214 42.86 5.76 -31.15
CA GLN A 214 42.80 6.40 -29.83
C GLN A 214 42.15 7.78 -29.86
N ALA A 215 42.50 8.64 -30.84
CA ALA A 215 41.94 9.96 -30.96
C ALA A 215 40.40 9.94 -31.19
N ALA A 216 39.92 8.98 -31.98
CA ALA A 216 38.48 8.80 -32.19
C ALA A 216 37.78 8.28 -30.92
N ALA A 217 38.39 7.38 -30.15
CA ALA A 217 37.86 6.93 -28.86
C ALA A 217 37.67 8.10 -27.88
N LEU A 218 38.64 9.00 -27.77
CA LEU A 218 38.58 10.20 -26.91
C LEU A 218 37.56 11.23 -27.41
N ALA A 219 37.30 11.24 -28.74
CA ALA A 219 36.24 12.09 -29.30
C ALA A 219 34.83 11.62 -28.88
N VAL A 220 34.58 10.31 -28.88
CA VAL A 220 33.30 9.71 -28.40
C VAL A 220 32.98 10.14 -26.97
N TYR A 221 33.99 10.16 -26.08
CA TYR A 221 33.79 10.63 -24.71
C TYR A 221 33.39 12.12 -24.66
N ARG A 222 34.09 12.98 -25.43
CA ARG A 222 33.78 14.41 -25.44
C ARG A 222 32.41 14.73 -26.01
N GLU A 223 31.99 13.98 -27.04
CA GLU A 223 30.63 14.06 -27.56
C GLU A 223 29.60 13.60 -26.53
N ALA A 224 29.87 12.51 -25.80
CA ALA A 224 29.02 12.04 -24.72
C ALA A 224 28.87 13.10 -23.61
N GLN A 225 30.00 13.68 -23.19
CA GLN A 225 30.01 14.70 -22.14
C GLN A 225 29.22 15.94 -22.55
N ALA A 226 29.41 16.42 -23.78
CA ALA A 226 28.66 17.56 -24.28
C ALA A 226 27.16 17.28 -24.37
N LEU A 227 26.76 16.09 -24.87
CA LEU A 227 25.37 15.72 -25.04
C LEU A 227 24.67 15.50 -23.69
N LEU A 228 25.32 14.81 -22.74
CA LEU A 228 24.76 14.58 -21.40
C LEU A 228 24.62 15.89 -20.62
N ALA A 229 25.57 16.81 -20.78
CA ALA A 229 25.48 18.15 -20.18
C ALA A 229 24.36 19.00 -20.80
N ASP A 230 24.16 18.91 -22.12
CA ASP A 230 23.15 19.71 -22.85
C ASP A 230 21.72 19.18 -22.66
N GLU A 231 21.54 17.84 -22.73
CA GLU A 231 20.19 17.24 -22.68
C GLU A 231 19.73 16.92 -21.25
N LEU A 232 20.64 16.56 -20.34
CA LEU A 232 20.33 16.07 -19.00
C LEU A 232 20.96 16.91 -17.89
N GLY A 233 21.90 17.79 -18.18
CA GLY A 233 22.62 18.60 -17.18
C GLY A 233 23.55 17.79 -16.28
N VAL A 234 24.01 16.61 -16.72
CA VAL A 234 24.84 15.69 -15.92
C VAL A 234 26.19 15.41 -16.58
N ASP A 235 27.19 15.05 -15.79
CA ASP A 235 28.47 14.54 -16.29
C ASP A 235 28.36 13.04 -16.63
N PRO A 236 29.21 12.52 -17.54
CA PRO A 236 29.26 11.08 -17.84
C PRO A 236 29.44 10.20 -16.60
N GLY A 237 28.78 9.06 -16.58
CA GLY A 237 28.82 8.12 -15.47
C GLY A 237 30.21 7.51 -15.20
N PRO A 238 30.43 6.90 -14.01
CA PRO A 238 31.76 6.46 -13.56
C PRO A 238 32.44 5.44 -14.50
N ALA A 239 31.66 4.57 -15.17
CA ALA A 239 32.18 3.56 -16.06
C ALA A 239 32.77 4.19 -17.32
N LEU A 240 32.06 5.14 -17.93
CA LEU A 240 32.52 5.85 -19.12
C LEU A 240 33.72 6.77 -18.80
N GLN A 241 33.72 7.41 -17.62
CA GLN A 241 34.85 8.17 -17.11
C GLN A 241 36.09 7.29 -16.89
N ALA A 242 35.93 6.11 -16.28
CA ALA A 242 37.01 5.15 -16.07
C ALA A 242 37.58 4.67 -17.40
N MET A 243 36.74 4.36 -18.38
CA MET A 243 37.18 3.98 -19.72
C MET A 243 38.00 5.11 -20.36
N TYR A 244 37.55 6.35 -20.28
CA TYR A 244 38.28 7.52 -20.78
C TYR A 244 39.65 7.63 -20.13
N GLN A 245 39.75 7.51 -18.80
CA GLN A 245 41.03 7.56 -18.10
C GLN A 245 41.99 6.43 -18.51
N ARG A 246 41.49 5.25 -18.72
CA ARG A 246 42.28 4.09 -19.17
C ARG A 246 42.79 4.32 -20.60
N VAL A 247 41.96 4.87 -21.48
CA VAL A 247 42.34 5.22 -22.87
C VAL A 247 43.37 6.35 -22.89
N VAL A 248 43.24 7.39 -22.04
CA VAL A 248 44.23 8.48 -21.91
C VAL A 248 45.56 7.98 -21.42
N ARG A 249 45.61 7.05 -20.45
CA ARG A 249 46.82 6.45 -19.89
C ARG A 249 47.48 5.43 -20.81
N ALA A 250 46.89 5.13 -21.96
CA ALA A 250 47.31 4.09 -22.88
C ALA A 250 47.48 2.72 -22.20
N ASP A 251 46.46 2.36 -21.39
CA ASP A 251 46.42 1.13 -20.59
C ASP A 251 46.61 -0.11 -21.52
N ALA A 252 47.70 -0.83 -21.34
CA ALA A 252 48.05 -2.00 -22.15
C ALA A 252 47.04 -3.16 -21.98
N GLU A 253 46.37 -3.26 -20.82
CA GLU A 253 45.35 -4.28 -20.59
C GLU A 253 44.13 -4.11 -21.50
N LEU A 254 43.84 -2.89 -21.97
CA LEU A 254 42.77 -2.67 -22.94
C LEU A 254 43.07 -3.28 -24.33
N LEU A 255 44.32 -3.47 -24.68
CA LEU A 255 44.73 -4.01 -25.96
C LEU A 255 44.78 -5.55 -26.00
N ALA A 256 44.91 -6.20 -24.85
CA ALA A 256 44.93 -7.64 -24.76
C ALA A 256 43.50 -8.21 -24.78
N PRO A 257 43.11 -9.02 -25.77
CA PRO A 257 41.95 -9.88 -25.59
C PRO A 257 42.25 -10.86 -24.45
N PRO A 258 41.26 -11.27 -23.63
CA PRO A 258 41.47 -12.33 -22.68
C PRO A 258 42.03 -13.57 -23.42
N ALA A 259 43.16 -14.08 -22.97
CA ALA A 259 43.85 -15.17 -23.66
C ALA A 259 42.94 -16.39 -23.81
N PRO A 260 42.69 -16.91 -25.00
CA PRO A 260 41.95 -18.14 -25.16
C PRO A 260 42.78 -19.27 -24.53
N THR A 261 42.19 -19.97 -23.60
CA THR A 261 42.74 -21.23 -23.07
C THR A 261 42.56 -22.29 -24.14
N GLU A 262 43.52 -22.38 -25.08
CA GLU A 262 43.64 -23.56 -25.96
C GLU A 262 44.21 -24.74 -25.17
N PRO A 263 43.62 -25.94 -25.28
CA PRO A 263 44.24 -27.13 -24.73
C PRO A 263 45.49 -27.49 -25.58
N ALA A 264 46.68 -27.34 -25.00
CA ALA A 264 47.92 -27.76 -25.63
C ALA A 264 47.98 -29.28 -25.77
N PRO A 265 48.51 -29.82 -26.88
CA PRO A 265 48.65 -31.25 -27.07
C PRO A 265 49.71 -31.83 -26.11
N ALA A 266 49.40 -32.98 -25.55
CA ALA A 266 50.22 -33.73 -24.63
C ALA A 266 51.52 -34.11 -25.22
N SER A 267 52.63 -33.77 -24.55
CA SER A 267 53.92 -34.49 -24.58
C SER A 267 54.40 -34.60 -23.15
N VAL A 268 54.51 -35.87 -22.73
CA VAL A 268 55.02 -36.30 -21.42
C VAL A 268 56.54 -36.17 -21.40
N PRO A 269 57.14 -35.66 -20.27
CA PRO A 269 57.92 -36.55 -19.46
C PRO A 269 57.56 -36.51 -17.97
N ALA A 270 57.64 -37.66 -17.34
CA ALA A 270 57.39 -37.91 -15.96
C ALA A 270 58.21 -37.01 -15.02
N ALA A 271 57.52 -36.32 -14.12
CA ALA A 271 58.10 -35.72 -12.93
C ALA A 271 57.18 -36.03 -11.73
N ALA A 272 57.78 -36.19 -10.59
CA ALA A 272 57.33 -36.74 -9.34
C ALA A 272 55.99 -36.12 -8.82
N PRO A 273 55.22 -36.81 -7.95
CA PRO A 273 53.89 -36.38 -7.49
C PRO A 273 54.01 -35.11 -6.64
N VAL A 274 53.41 -34.04 -7.15
CA VAL A 274 53.07 -32.84 -6.34
C VAL A 274 51.95 -33.25 -5.41
N PRO A 275 51.95 -32.92 -4.12
CA PRO A 275 50.87 -33.24 -3.22
C PRO A 275 49.59 -32.57 -3.71
N ALA A 276 48.51 -33.35 -3.77
CA ALA A 276 47.17 -32.87 -4.11
C ALA A 276 46.86 -31.64 -3.22
N GLN A 277 46.61 -30.47 -3.84
CA GLN A 277 46.05 -29.34 -3.16
C GLN A 277 44.62 -29.77 -2.79
N ASP A 278 44.29 -29.71 -1.48
CA ASP A 278 42.96 -29.87 -1.02
C ASP A 278 42.03 -28.92 -1.81
N PRO A 279 40.84 -29.37 -2.22
CA PRO A 279 39.90 -28.54 -2.97
C PRO A 279 39.64 -27.29 -2.15
N ALA A 280 39.83 -26.11 -2.75
CA ALA A 280 39.64 -24.82 -2.10
C ALA A 280 38.25 -24.75 -1.50
N VAL A 281 38.15 -24.47 -0.19
CA VAL A 281 36.88 -24.33 0.52
C VAL A 281 36.11 -23.14 -0.08
N PRO A 282 34.86 -23.30 -0.55
CA PRO A 282 34.14 -22.22 -1.17
C PRO A 282 33.86 -21.08 -0.18
N ALA A 283 34.19 -19.82 -0.57
CA ALA A 283 33.97 -18.59 0.21
C ALA A 283 33.27 -17.54 -0.65
N GLN A 284 31.96 -17.73 -0.91
CA GLN A 284 31.20 -16.98 -1.93
C GLN A 284 30.34 -15.85 -1.37
N LEU A 285 30.38 -15.58 -0.07
CA LEU A 285 29.54 -14.52 0.53
C LEU A 285 29.89 -13.14 -0.06
N PRO A 286 28.87 -12.35 -0.50
CA PRO A 286 29.07 -10.98 -0.97
C PRO A 286 29.75 -10.09 0.08
N ALA A 287 30.35 -8.97 -0.35
CA ALA A 287 30.93 -7.99 0.56
C ALA A 287 29.84 -7.42 1.49
N GLY A 288 30.11 -7.37 2.80
CA GLY A 288 29.20 -6.75 3.77
C GLY A 288 29.18 -5.23 3.62
N LEU A 289 28.05 -4.61 3.94
CA LEU A 289 27.95 -3.15 3.98
C LEU A 289 28.72 -2.60 5.18
N ALA A 290 29.70 -1.71 4.95
CA ALA A 290 30.46 -1.05 6.01
C ALA A 290 29.58 -0.18 6.92
N THR A 291 28.41 0.25 6.44
CA THR A 291 27.46 1.12 7.14
C THR A 291 26.19 0.39 7.60
N PHE A 292 26.27 -0.91 7.89
CA PHE A 292 25.13 -1.64 8.46
C PHE A 292 24.80 -1.10 9.86
N VAL A 293 23.50 -0.85 10.12
CA VAL A 293 23.02 -0.19 11.35
C VAL A 293 21.79 -0.91 11.86
N GLY A 294 21.69 -0.99 13.22
CA GLY A 294 20.51 -1.49 13.93
C GLY A 294 20.29 -2.99 13.75
N ARG A 295 19.05 -3.41 13.89
CA ARG A 295 18.62 -4.81 13.82
C ARG A 295 19.19 -5.70 14.94
N GLU A 296 19.48 -5.10 16.08
CA GLU A 296 20.07 -5.84 17.22
C GLU A 296 19.10 -6.89 17.77
N ALA A 297 17.79 -6.60 17.75
CA ALA A 297 16.76 -7.52 18.20
C ALA A 297 16.65 -8.73 17.27
N GLU A 298 16.63 -8.52 15.96
CA GLU A 298 16.58 -9.56 14.94
C GLU A 298 17.89 -10.38 14.90
N LEU A 299 19.04 -9.73 15.06
CA LEU A 299 20.33 -10.41 15.21
C LEU A 299 20.39 -11.27 16.47
N ALA A 300 19.85 -10.79 17.58
CA ALA A 300 19.74 -11.56 18.83
C ALA A 300 18.76 -12.74 18.70
N GLU A 301 17.69 -12.60 17.92
CA GLU A 301 16.74 -13.68 17.62
C GLU A 301 17.41 -14.80 16.82
N VAL A 302 18.07 -14.48 15.70
CA VAL A 302 18.77 -15.48 14.87
C VAL A 302 19.98 -16.10 15.56
N ALA A 303 20.61 -15.39 16.52
CA ALA A 303 21.70 -15.93 17.32
C ALA A 303 21.26 -17.04 18.29
N ARG A 304 19.96 -17.10 18.64
CA ARG A 304 19.37 -18.15 19.52
C ARG A 304 18.99 -19.40 18.75
N LEU A 305 19.06 -19.41 17.41
CA LEU A 305 18.74 -20.60 16.63
C LEU A 305 19.65 -21.76 17.02
N PRO A 306 19.09 -22.98 17.20
CA PRO A 306 19.86 -24.14 17.65
C PRO A 306 20.95 -24.47 16.63
N SER A 307 22.16 -24.72 17.13
CA SER A 307 23.35 -24.99 16.30
C SER A 307 23.66 -26.47 16.17
N ASP A 308 23.00 -27.30 16.98
CA ASP A 308 23.39 -28.69 17.19
C ASP A 308 22.39 -29.69 16.61
N GLY A 309 22.82 -30.44 15.61
CA GLY A 309 22.18 -31.69 15.22
C GLY A 309 21.07 -31.62 14.17
N THR A 310 20.65 -30.44 13.68
CA THR A 310 19.63 -30.29 12.63
C THR A 310 20.06 -29.28 11.57
N VAL A 311 19.48 -29.39 10.35
CA VAL A 311 19.57 -28.31 9.36
C VAL A 311 18.78 -27.12 9.89
N VAL A 312 19.44 -25.95 10.05
CA VAL A 312 18.77 -24.72 10.43
C VAL A 312 18.44 -23.94 9.16
N ILE A 313 17.14 -23.66 8.97
CA ILE A 313 16.66 -22.85 7.85
C ILE A 313 16.07 -21.57 8.47
N SER A 314 16.54 -20.40 8.01
CA SER A 314 15.94 -19.12 8.37
C SER A 314 15.32 -18.48 7.13
N ALA A 315 14.01 -18.22 7.18
CA ALA A 315 13.26 -17.58 6.10
C ALA A 315 13.05 -16.09 6.43
N ILE A 316 13.92 -15.22 5.87
CA ILE A 316 13.90 -13.78 6.08
C ILE A 316 12.93 -13.15 5.08
N ALA A 317 11.78 -12.70 5.58
CA ALA A 317 10.75 -12.05 4.79
C ALA A 317 10.61 -10.55 5.16
N GLY A 318 10.02 -9.77 4.27
CA GLY A 318 9.73 -8.35 4.51
C GLY A 318 9.58 -7.58 3.20
N MET A 319 9.10 -6.35 3.30
CA MET A 319 8.86 -5.51 2.13
C MET A 319 10.11 -5.23 1.31
N ALA A 320 9.92 -4.79 0.06
CA ALA A 320 10.99 -4.37 -0.82
C ALA A 320 11.76 -3.16 -0.25
N GLY A 321 13.09 -3.15 -0.34
CA GLY A 321 13.92 -2.04 0.16
C GLY A 321 14.17 -2.03 1.68
N VAL A 322 13.63 -2.98 2.46
CA VAL A 322 13.78 -3.05 3.92
C VAL A 322 15.16 -3.54 4.39
N GLY A 323 16.01 -4.03 3.46
CA GLY A 323 17.38 -4.45 3.75
C GLY A 323 17.55 -5.95 4.05
N LYS A 324 16.70 -6.84 3.53
CA LYS A 324 16.79 -8.31 3.73
C LYS A 324 18.14 -8.89 3.33
N THR A 325 18.59 -8.63 2.11
CA THR A 325 19.88 -9.09 1.60
C THR A 325 21.02 -8.55 2.46
N SER A 326 20.98 -7.27 2.83
CA SER A 326 22.00 -6.64 3.67
C SER A 326 22.09 -7.28 5.05
N PHE A 327 20.94 -7.57 5.67
CA PHE A 327 20.84 -8.27 6.94
C PHE A 327 21.37 -9.71 6.83
N ALA A 328 20.93 -10.45 5.80
CA ALA A 328 21.34 -11.84 5.58
C ALA A 328 22.85 -11.96 5.36
N VAL A 329 23.44 -11.07 4.55
CA VAL A 329 24.90 -11.04 4.31
C VAL A 329 25.64 -10.65 5.58
N HIS A 330 25.14 -9.67 6.33
CA HIS A 330 25.76 -9.24 7.59
C HIS A 330 25.77 -10.38 8.61
N TRP A 331 24.63 -11.04 8.83
CA TRP A 331 24.53 -12.19 9.73
C TRP A 331 25.36 -13.38 9.23
N ALA A 332 25.28 -13.74 7.96
CA ALA A 332 26.08 -14.82 7.37
C ALA A 332 27.58 -14.63 7.63
N ARG A 333 28.09 -13.40 7.49
CA ARG A 333 29.49 -13.07 7.78
C ARG A 333 29.85 -13.18 9.26
N GLN A 334 28.96 -12.82 10.18
CA GLN A 334 29.18 -12.95 11.62
C GLN A 334 29.33 -14.42 12.06
N VAL A 335 28.64 -15.34 11.37
CA VAL A 335 28.65 -16.76 11.72
C VAL A 335 29.54 -17.62 10.80
N ALA A 336 30.19 -17.03 9.78
CA ALA A 336 30.95 -17.72 8.76
C ALA A 336 32.00 -18.68 9.33
N ASP A 337 32.72 -18.28 10.40
CA ASP A 337 33.76 -19.09 11.04
C ASP A 337 33.23 -20.42 11.65
N ARG A 338 31.91 -20.52 11.84
CA ARG A 338 31.23 -21.72 12.33
C ARG A 338 31.05 -22.78 11.23
N PHE A 339 31.27 -22.42 9.95
CA PHE A 339 31.05 -23.25 8.78
C PHE A 339 32.38 -23.42 7.96
N PRO A 340 33.32 -24.20 8.50
CA PRO A 340 34.65 -24.31 7.92
C PRO A 340 34.69 -25.04 6.56
N ASP A 341 33.66 -25.83 6.21
CA ASP A 341 33.60 -26.59 4.97
C ASP A 341 33.07 -25.78 3.78
N GLY A 342 32.68 -24.52 4.01
CA GLY A 342 32.33 -23.57 2.94
C GLY A 342 31.17 -22.66 3.20
N GLN A 343 31.17 -21.53 2.48
CA GLN A 343 30.08 -20.57 2.41
C GLN A 343 29.64 -20.41 0.94
N LEU A 344 28.43 -20.77 0.66
CA LEU A 344 27.80 -20.75 -0.66
C LEU A 344 26.78 -19.60 -0.76
N TYR A 345 26.76 -18.94 -1.91
CA TYR A 345 25.82 -17.88 -2.21
C TYR A 345 25.18 -18.09 -3.57
N VAL A 346 23.85 -18.00 -3.64
CA VAL A 346 23.10 -18.00 -4.90
C VAL A 346 22.03 -16.94 -4.86
N ASN A 347 22.05 -16.01 -5.83
CA ASN A 347 20.92 -15.14 -6.09
C ASN A 347 19.94 -15.89 -7.00
N LEU A 348 18.73 -16.11 -6.50
CA LEU A 348 17.68 -16.87 -7.19
C LEU A 348 16.84 -16.03 -8.16
N HIS A 349 17.08 -14.70 -8.22
CA HIS A 349 16.40 -13.77 -9.12
C HIS A 349 14.85 -13.89 -9.10
N GLY A 350 14.27 -14.24 -7.95
CA GLY A 350 12.83 -14.51 -7.82
C GLY A 350 11.92 -13.33 -8.15
N PHE A 351 12.44 -12.11 -8.00
CA PHE A 351 11.75 -10.84 -8.26
C PHE A 351 12.64 -9.89 -9.09
N ASP A 352 13.37 -10.42 -10.06
CA ASP A 352 14.19 -9.61 -10.96
C ASP A 352 13.35 -9.09 -12.14
N PRO A 353 13.43 -7.79 -12.50
CA PRO A 353 12.64 -7.22 -13.60
C PRO A 353 13.10 -7.66 -14.98
N VAL A 354 14.37 -8.02 -15.12
CA VAL A 354 15.01 -8.27 -16.43
C VAL A 354 15.25 -9.75 -16.68
N GLY A 355 15.25 -10.58 -15.62
CA GLY A 355 15.58 -12.01 -15.66
C GLY A 355 14.39 -12.91 -15.33
N LEU A 356 14.36 -14.11 -15.93
CA LEU A 356 13.53 -15.20 -15.42
C LEU A 356 14.11 -15.67 -14.08
N PRO A 357 13.26 -16.05 -13.09
CA PRO A 357 13.73 -16.67 -11.87
C PRO A 357 14.65 -17.87 -12.18
N VAL A 358 15.74 -17.97 -11.46
CA VAL A 358 16.69 -19.09 -11.63
C VAL A 358 15.95 -20.39 -11.34
N VAL A 359 15.93 -21.28 -12.31
CA VAL A 359 15.31 -22.60 -12.12
C VAL A 359 16.14 -23.45 -11.15
N PRO A 360 15.50 -24.30 -10.32
CA PRO A 360 16.21 -25.09 -9.31
C PRO A 360 17.36 -25.93 -9.86
N GLU A 361 17.22 -26.46 -11.09
CA GLU A 361 18.25 -27.25 -11.77
C GLU A 361 19.55 -26.46 -12.00
N HIS A 362 19.41 -25.19 -12.39
CA HIS A 362 20.57 -24.33 -12.62
C HIS A 362 21.26 -23.95 -11.31
N ALA A 363 20.47 -23.56 -10.30
CA ALA A 363 21.01 -23.25 -8.97
C ALA A 363 21.75 -24.46 -8.35
N LEU A 364 21.16 -25.67 -8.46
CA LEU A 364 21.81 -26.90 -7.98
C LEU A 364 23.12 -27.20 -8.70
N ARG A 365 23.19 -26.98 -10.02
CA ARG A 365 24.45 -27.16 -10.78
C ARG A 365 25.53 -26.21 -10.27
N THR A 366 25.20 -24.93 -10.12
CA THR A 366 26.13 -23.93 -9.56
C THR A 366 26.65 -24.34 -8.18
N LEU A 367 25.75 -24.84 -7.31
CA LEU A 367 26.10 -25.30 -5.97
C LEU A 367 27.00 -26.56 -6.01
N LEU A 368 26.70 -27.52 -6.89
CA LEU A 368 27.46 -28.74 -7.07
C LEU A 368 28.90 -28.45 -7.59
N GLU A 369 29.00 -27.58 -8.59
CA GLU A 369 30.30 -27.13 -9.12
C GLU A 369 31.13 -26.41 -8.05
N SER A 370 30.50 -25.55 -7.25
CA SER A 370 31.17 -24.88 -6.13
C SER A 370 31.63 -25.82 -5.03
N LEU A 371 31.01 -27.00 -4.90
CA LEU A 371 31.44 -28.07 -3.98
C LEU A 371 32.47 -29.04 -4.59
N GLY A 372 32.96 -28.76 -5.81
CA GLY A 372 34.00 -29.54 -6.49
C GLY A 372 33.47 -30.70 -7.34
N ALA A 373 32.16 -30.72 -7.68
CA ALA A 373 31.65 -31.73 -8.62
C ALA A 373 31.99 -31.33 -10.05
N GLU A 374 32.51 -32.30 -10.84
CA GLU A 374 32.77 -32.07 -12.25
C GLU A 374 31.47 -31.82 -13.03
N ALA A 375 31.44 -30.75 -13.84
CA ALA A 375 30.28 -30.38 -14.65
C ALA A 375 29.89 -31.47 -15.67
N GLN A 376 30.91 -32.23 -16.17
CA GLN A 376 30.75 -33.37 -17.07
C GLN A 376 30.30 -34.59 -16.27
N GLY A 377 28.99 -34.89 -16.32
CA GLY A 377 28.41 -36.07 -15.63
C GLY A 377 27.35 -35.73 -14.60
N LEU A 378 27.00 -34.48 -14.44
CA LEU A 378 25.87 -34.10 -13.61
C LEU A 378 24.53 -34.56 -14.25
N PRO A 379 23.58 -35.13 -13.45
CA PRO A 379 22.26 -35.50 -13.93
C PRO A 379 21.51 -34.32 -14.56
N GLN A 380 20.55 -34.60 -15.45
CA GLN A 380 19.68 -33.55 -16.01
C GLN A 380 18.43 -33.34 -15.17
N ASP A 381 18.02 -34.31 -14.39
CA ASP A 381 16.84 -34.31 -13.56
C ASP A 381 17.10 -33.59 -12.21
N VAL A 382 16.14 -32.74 -11.76
CA VAL A 382 16.26 -31.93 -10.54
C VAL A 382 16.39 -32.78 -9.29
N ASP A 383 15.66 -33.90 -9.22
CA ASP A 383 15.68 -34.78 -8.05
C ASP A 383 17.01 -35.50 -7.92
N ALA A 384 17.58 -35.94 -9.04
CA ALA A 384 18.91 -36.57 -9.09
C ALA A 384 20.03 -35.55 -8.76
N LEU A 385 19.92 -34.28 -9.20
CA LEU A 385 20.82 -33.19 -8.80
C LEU A 385 20.73 -32.93 -7.31
N ALA A 386 19.52 -32.83 -6.76
CA ALA A 386 19.30 -32.63 -5.33
C ALA A 386 19.81 -33.79 -4.48
N ALA A 387 19.66 -35.05 -4.93
CA ALA A 387 20.22 -36.21 -4.26
C ALA A 387 21.74 -36.17 -4.23
N ARG A 388 22.39 -35.81 -5.35
CA ARG A 388 23.85 -35.67 -5.46
C ARG A 388 24.35 -34.53 -4.55
N TYR A 389 23.64 -33.40 -4.52
CA TYR A 389 23.97 -32.27 -3.68
C TYR A 389 23.95 -32.64 -2.20
N ARG A 390 22.85 -33.31 -1.74
CA ARG A 390 22.74 -33.77 -0.35
C ARG A 390 23.86 -34.74 0.01
N THR A 391 24.25 -35.62 -0.94
CA THR A 391 25.37 -36.58 -0.73
C THR A 391 26.67 -35.84 -0.48
N LEU A 392 27.00 -34.80 -1.26
CA LEU A 392 28.23 -34.01 -1.10
C LEU A 392 28.27 -33.18 0.18
N LEU A 393 27.10 -32.85 0.73
CA LEU A 393 27.01 -32.12 2.00
C LEU A 393 27.00 -33.02 3.23
N THR A 394 26.93 -34.37 3.05
CA THR A 394 26.89 -35.30 4.18
C THR A 394 28.20 -35.16 5.02
N GLY A 395 28.02 -34.86 6.32
CA GLY A 395 29.16 -34.68 7.25
C GLY A 395 29.87 -33.34 7.15
N LYS A 396 29.42 -32.42 6.27
CA LYS A 396 29.98 -31.07 6.14
C LYS A 396 29.19 -30.03 6.92
N ARG A 397 29.89 -29.00 7.33
CA ARG A 397 29.33 -27.79 7.98
C ARG A 397 29.44 -26.64 6.98
N VAL A 398 28.33 -26.41 6.24
CA VAL A 398 28.26 -25.42 5.18
C VAL A 398 27.18 -24.39 5.48
N LEU A 399 27.48 -23.13 5.23
CA LEU A 399 26.52 -22.04 5.21
C LEU A 399 26.05 -21.81 3.78
N LEU A 400 24.74 -21.82 3.55
CA LEU A 400 24.11 -21.55 2.28
C LEU A 400 23.23 -20.31 2.38
N LEU A 401 23.50 -19.27 1.59
CA LEU A 401 22.69 -18.09 1.45
C LEU A 401 21.97 -18.10 0.10
N LEU A 402 20.64 -18.30 0.12
CA LEU A 402 19.74 -18.24 -1.03
C LEU A 402 19.04 -16.90 -1.03
N ASP A 403 19.49 -15.98 -1.86
CA ASP A 403 19.00 -14.63 -1.89
C ASP A 403 17.89 -14.43 -2.92
N ASN A 404 16.89 -13.59 -2.62
CA ASN A 404 15.80 -13.21 -3.51
C ASN A 404 15.00 -14.40 -4.06
N ALA A 405 14.59 -15.33 -3.20
CA ALA A 405 13.76 -16.47 -3.57
C ALA A 405 12.32 -16.05 -3.92
N ARG A 406 11.73 -16.64 -4.95
CA ARG A 406 10.36 -16.40 -5.38
C ARG A 406 9.33 -17.10 -4.47
N ASP A 407 9.53 -18.39 -4.24
CA ASP A 407 8.61 -19.24 -3.49
C ASP A 407 9.33 -20.47 -2.86
N ALA A 408 8.62 -21.23 -2.04
CA ALA A 408 9.14 -22.42 -1.37
C ALA A 408 9.52 -23.53 -2.36
N ALA A 409 8.85 -23.64 -3.51
CA ALA A 409 9.13 -24.68 -4.51
C ALA A 409 10.49 -24.46 -5.17
N GLN A 410 10.88 -23.19 -5.39
CA GLN A 410 12.22 -22.85 -5.89
C GLN A 410 13.32 -23.24 -4.91
N VAL A 411 13.10 -23.07 -3.59
CA VAL A 411 14.11 -23.27 -2.53
C VAL A 411 14.28 -24.74 -2.17
N ARG A 412 13.19 -25.49 -2.08
CA ARG A 412 13.14 -26.84 -1.49
C ARG A 412 14.15 -27.85 -2.06
N PRO A 413 14.43 -27.91 -3.38
CA PRO A 413 15.44 -28.81 -3.93
C PRO A 413 16.86 -28.54 -3.43
N MET A 414 17.18 -27.30 -3.02
CA MET A 414 18.50 -26.86 -2.54
C MET A 414 18.68 -27.02 -1.03
N LEU A 415 17.68 -27.52 -0.31
CA LEU A 415 17.80 -27.76 1.12
C LEU A 415 18.73 -28.95 1.40
N PRO A 416 19.79 -28.79 2.24
CA PRO A 416 20.67 -29.85 2.64
C PRO A 416 19.92 -30.89 3.49
N GLY A 417 20.30 -32.17 3.36
CA GLY A 417 19.76 -33.26 4.17
C GLY A 417 20.63 -33.61 5.39
N ALA A 418 21.76 -32.94 5.57
CA ALA A 418 22.72 -33.27 6.63
C ALA A 418 22.67 -32.26 7.76
N PRO A 419 22.77 -32.69 9.04
CA PRO A 419 22.88 -31.78 10.17
C PRO A 419 24.17 -30.97 10.14
N GLY A 420 24.18 -29.79 10.75
CA GLY A 420 25.35 -28.90 10.80
C GLY A 420 25.41 -27.85 9.70
N CYS A 421 24.48 -27.85 8.72
CA CYS A 421 24.36 -26.79 7.73
C CYS A 421 23.37 -25.69 8.20
N LEU A 422 23.66 -24.43 7.82
CA LEU A 422 22.79 -23.28 7.97
C LEU A 422 22.32 -22.82 6.60
N VAL A 423 21.00 -22.72 6.41
CA VAL A 423 20.41 -22.14 5.20
C VAL A 423 19.74 -20.83 5.55
N ILE A 424 20.16 -19.76 4.92
CA ILE A 424 19.54 -18.43 5.03
C ILE A 424 18.84 -18.17 3.72
N VAL A 425 17.54 -17.90 3.76
CA VAL A 425 16.73 -17.60 2.58
C VAL A 425 16.17 -16.21 2.72
N THR A 426 16.36 -15.34 1.74
CA THR A 426 15.68 -14.06 1.69
C THR A 426 14.59 -14.08 0.62
N SER A 427 13.45 -13.47 0.90
CA SER A 427 12.34 -13.38 -0.04
C SER A 427 11.50 -12.13 0.20
N ARG A 428 10.77 -11.72 -0.84
CA ARG A 428 9.63 -10.77 -0.73
C ARG A 428 8.31 -11.48 -0.42
N ASN A 429 8.32 -12.82 -0.39
CA ASN A 429 7.19 -13.67 0.00
C ASN A 429 7.45 -14.21 1.42
N ARG A 430 6.41 -14.39 2.20
CA ARG A 430 6.51 -14.93 3.58
C ARG A 430 6.97 -16.39 3.65
N LEU A 431 7.11 -17.06 2.51
CA LEU A 431 7.60 -18.46 2.38
C LEU A 431 6.90 -19.44 3.36
N ALA A 432 5.60 -19.26 3.58
CA ALA A 432 4.83 -20.06 4.54
C ALA A 432 4.96 -21.59 4.31
N GLY A 433 5.20 -22.00 3.06
CA GLY A 433 5.46 -23.41 2.73
C GLY A 433 6.74 -23.96 3.32
N LEU A 434 7.83 -23.16 3.42
CA LEU A 434 9.08 -23.58 4.09
C LEU A 434 8.89 -23.66 5.60
N VAL A 435 8.13 -22.73 6.18
CA VAL A 435 7.84 -22.70 7.63
C VAL A 435 7.01 -23.93 8.01
N ALA A 436 5.94 -24.19 7.28
CA ALA A 436 4.96 -25.25 7.64
C ALA A 436 5.46 -26.67 7.36
N VAL A 437 6.25 -26.89 6.31
CA VAL A 437 6.63 -28.24 5.83
C VAL A 437 8.10 -28.56 6.13
N ASP A 438 8.99 -27.58 5.94
CA ASP A 438 10.42 -27.77 6.00
C ASP A 438 11.03 -27.26 7.32
N GLY A 439 10.18 -26.79 8.27
CA GLY A 439 10.60 -26.36 9.60
C GLY A 439 11.45 -25.08 9.63
N ALA A 440 11.33 -24.22 8.61
CA ALA A 440 12.07 -22.97 8.56
C ALA A 440 11.64 -22.02 9.69
N HIS A 441 12.61 -21.35 10.31
CA HIS A 441 12.36 -20.29 11.28
C HIS A 441 12.01 -19.00 10.55
N PRO A 442 10.78 -18.47 10.71
CA PRO A 442 10.39 -17.23 10.05
C PRO A 442 11.01 -16.03 10.76
N LEU A 443 11.70 -15.17 10.03
CA LEU A 443 12.17 -13.87 10.50
C LEU A 443 11.54 -12.77 9.65
N HIS A 444 10.77 -11.89 10.27
CA HIS A 444 10.17 -10.75 9.59
C HIS A 444 10.99 -9.48 9.83
N LEU A 445 11.43 -8.81 8.76
CA LEU A 445 12.08 -7.50 8.85
C LEU A 445 11.08 -6.40 8.54
N ASP A 446 10.84 -5.55 9.52
CA ASP A 446 10.04 -4.33 9.41
C ASP A 446 10.93 -3.13 9.03
N VAL A 447 10.34 -1.93 8.83
CA VAL A 447 11.09 -0.69 8.67
C VAL A 447 11.94 -0.38 9.91
N LEU A 448 12.95 0.48 9.77
CA LEU A 448 13.80 0.86 10.90
C LEU A 448 13.01 1.61 11.98
N SER A 449 13.40 1.45 13.23
CA SER A 449 12.97 2.36 14.29
C SER A 449 13.52 3.78 14.04
N VAL A 450 12.93 4.80 14.63
CA VAL A 450 13.41 6.18 14.50
C VAL A 450 14.88 6.35 14.95
N PRO A 451 15.33 5.74 16.07
CA PRO A 451 16.74 5.77 16.46
C PRO A 451 17.68 5.12 15.44
N GLU A 452 17.32 3.95 14.89
CA GLU A 452 18.12 3.27 13.88
C GLU A 452 18.17 4.05 12.56
N ALA A 453 17.05 4.64 12.13
CA ALA A 453 16.99 5.49 10.94
C ALA A 453 17.91 6.74 11.10
N ARG A 454 17.90 7.34 12.29
CA ARG A 454 18.79 8.48 12.62
C ARG A 454 20.26 8.07 12.64
N GLU A 455 20.59 6.91 13.19
CA GLU A 455 21.93 6.36 13.19
C GLU A 455 22.43 6.05 11.78
N LEU A 456 21.57 5.50 10.91
CA LEU A 456 21.89 5.28 9.49
C LEU A 456 22.24 6.58 8.77
N LEU A 457 21.46 7.64 8.99
CA LEU A 457 21.75 8.97 8.47
C LEU A 457 23.06 9.55 9.06
N ALA A 458 23.28 9.37 10.36
CA ALA A 458 24.49 9.84 11.03
C ALA A 458 25.78 9.19 10.49
N ARG A 459 25.74 7.87 10.22
CA ARG A 459 26.90 7.18 9.62
C ARG A 459 27.18 7.59 8.18
N ARG A 460 26.14 8.00 7.44
CA ARG A 460 26.31 8.41 6.04
C ARG A 460 26.61 9.89 5.85
N LEU A 461 25.98 10.76 6.64
CA LEU A 461 26.08 12.24 6.55
C LEU A 461 27.12 12.83 7.51
N GLY A 462 27.54 12.06 8.50
CA GLY A 462 28.34 12.53 9.63
C GLY A 462 27.48 13.02 10.80
N GLN A 463 27.91 12.69 12.02
CA GLN A 463 27.19 13.03 13.26
C GLN A 463 26.94 14.54 13.40
N GLN A 464 27.93 15.37 13.05
CA GLN A 464 27.85 16.81 13.17
C GLN A 464 26.69 17.41 12.33
N ARG A 465 26.50 16.93 11.10
CA ARG A 465 25.44 17.43 10.20
C ARG A 465 24.05 17.02 10.68
N VAL A 466 23.90 15.80 11.18
CA VAL A 466 22.63 15.29 11.73
C VAL A 466 22.24 16.00 13.03
N THR A 467 23.22 16.36 13.88
CA THR A 467 22.95 17.09 15.14
C THR A 467 22.72 18.58 14.92
N ALA A 468 23.21 19.15 13.82
CA ALA A 468 23.01 20.56 13.49
C ALA A 468 21.57 20.88 13.01
N GLU A 469 20.89 19.92 12.38
CA GLU A 469 19.55 20.11 11.82
C GLU A 469 18.57 18.97 12.26
N PRO A 470 18.26 18.85 13.57
CA PRO A 470 17.52 17.69 14.11
C PRO A 470 16.10 17.60 13.58
N ASP A 471 15.42 18.73 13.35
CA ASP A 471 14.05 18.77 12.84
C ASP A 471 13.97 18.33 11.36
N ALA A 472 14.92 18.79 10.54
CA ALA A 472 15.05 18.37 9.15
C ALA A 472 15.34 16.85 9.05
N VAL A 473 16.19 16.33 9.92
CA VAL A 473 16.48 14.88 10.01
C VAL A 473 15.23 14.10 10.38
N GLN A 474 14.45 14.59 11.34
CA GLN A 474 13.19 13.96 11.74
C GLN A 474 12.18 13.97 10.59
N GLU A 475 12.10 15.06 9.84
CA GLU A 475 11.23 15.15 8.67
C GLU A 475 11.69 14.21 7.54
N ILE A 476 12.98 14.15 7.23
CA ILE A 476 13.54 13.19 6.27
C ILE A 476 13.20 11.74 6.67
N ILE A 477 13.37 11.38 7.95
CA ILE A 477 13.03 10.05 8.46
C ILE A 477 11.55 9.75 8.26
N SER A 478 10.67 10.71 8.54
CA SER A 478 9.22 10.59 8.33
C SER A 478 8.88 10.44 6.85
N ARG A 479 9.41 11.30 5.97
CA ARG A 479 9.15 11.29 4.52
C ARG A 479 9.70 10.03 3.83
N CYS A 480 10.85 9.52 4.27
CA CYS A 480 11.38 8.23 3.83
C CYS A 480 10.64 7.04 4.46
N ALA A 481 9.62 7.30 5.32
CA ALA A 481 8.83 6.30 6.04
C ALA A 481 9.71 5.24 6.72
N ARG A 482 10.89 5.62 7.18
CA ARG A 482 11.90 4.77 7.83
C ARG A 482 12.43 3.61 6.97
N LEU A 483 12.20 3.64 5.67
CA LEU A 483 12.67 2.61 4.74
C LEU A 483 14.17 2.76 4.49
N PRO A 484 15.02 1.75 4.77
CA PRO A 484 16.47 1.83 4.60
C PRO A 484 16.92 2.27 3.20
N LEU A 485 16.26 1.78 2.15
CA LEU A 485 16.59 2.15 0.77
C LEU A 485 16.31 3.63 0.51
N ALA A 486 15.15 4.14 0.89
CA ALA A 486 14.79 5.55 0.71
C ALA A 486 15.73 6.49 1.50
N LEU A 487 16.04 6.12 2.76
CA LEU A 487 17.01 6.84 3.59
C LEU A 487 18.41 6.83 2.96
N ALA A 488 18.82 5.70 2.38
CA ALA A 488 20.13 5.57 1.73
C ALA A 488 20.25 6.44 0.48
N ILE A 489 19.20 6.49 -0.35
CA ILE A 489 19.12 7.35 -1.55
C ILE A 489 19.14 8.82 -1.14
N THR A 490 18.33 9.21 -0.18
CA THR A 490 18.28 10.59 0.34
C THR A 490 19.63 11.01 0.94
N ALA A 491 20.28 10.11 1.71
CA ALA A 491 21.61 10.38 2.25
C ALA A 491 22.68 10.52 1.15
N ALA A 492 22.64 9.68 0.11
CA ALA A 492 23.56 9.79 -1.03
C ALA A 492 23.41 11.14 -1.74
N ARG A 493 22.16 11.60 -2.00
CA ARG A 493 21.89 12.95 -2.54
C ARG A 493 22.43 14.07 -1.63
N ALA A 494 22.27 13.92 -0.32
CA ALA A 494 22.77 14.88 0.65
C ALA A 494 24.31 14.91 0.72
N VAL A 495 24.98 13.77 0.53
CA VAL A 495 26.45 13.68 0.50
C VAL A 495 27.02 14.32 -0.77
N THR A 496 26.36 14.11 -1.93
CA THR A 496 26.77 14.71 -3.21
C THR A 496 26.54 16.23 -3.25
N ARG A 497 25.70 16.77 -2.34
CA ARG A 497 25.40 18.21 -2.21
C ARG A 497 25.72 18.72 -0.81
N PRO A 498 26.99 18.79 -0.41
CA PRO A 498 27.38 19.05 0.99
C PRO A 498 27.02 20.46 1.48
N THR A 499 26.85 21.43 0.57
CA THR A 499 26.53 22.84 0.88
C THR A 499 25.03 23.10 1.04
N ILE A 500 24.17 22.15 0.63
CA ILE A 500 22.72 22.31 0.75
C ILE A 500 22.28 21.91 2.16
N PRO A 501 21.51 22.74 2.90
CA PRO A 501 20.94 22.37 4.19
C PRO A 501 20.03 21.16 4.09
N LEU A 502 19.96 20.34 5.16
CA LEU A 502 19.04 19.18 5.20
C LEU A 502 17.57 19.63 5.18
N THR A 503 17.26 20.83 5.69
CA THR A 503 15.94 21.46 5.57
C THR A 503 15.49 21.63 4.13
N SER A 504 16.38 21.99 3.21
CA SER A 504 16.04 22.09 1.78
C SER A 504 15.75 20.72 1.18
N ILE A 505 16.53 19.69 1.57
CA ILE A 505 16.29 18.32 1.13
C ILE A 505 14.95 17.77 1.67
N ALA A 506 14.64 18.09 2.93
CA ALA A 506 13.35 17.75 3.52
C ALA A 506 12.18 18.41 2.75
N SER A 507 12.32 19.70 2.40
CA SER A 507 11.32 20.41 1.59
C SER A 507 11.17 19.80 0.18
N GLU A 508 12.27 19.46 -0.50
CA GLU A 508 12.23 18.78 -1.81
C GLU A 508 11.44 17.46 -1.74
N LEU A 509 11.60 16.68 -0.65
CA LEU A 509 10.82 15.47 -0.40
C LEU A 509 9.32 15.74 -0.15
N GLY A 510 8.97 16.96 0.28
CA GLY A 510 7.60 17.39 0.56
C GLY A 510 6.88 18.04 -0.63
N ASP A 511 7.63 18.75 -1.45
CA ASP A 511 7.10 19.53 -2.58
C ASP A 511 6.93 18.71 -3.87
N SER A 512 7.46 17.48 -3.91
CA SER A 512 7.29 16.58 -5.06
C SER A 512 5.81 16.23 -5.20
N ALA A 513 5.14 16.83 -6.17
CA ALA A 513 3.74 16.55 -6.52
C ALA A 513 3.52 15.06 -6.84
N ASP A 514 4.58 14.37 -7.24
CA ASP A 514 4.66 12.93 -7.50
C ASP A 514 5.57 12.29 -6.44
N GLY A 515 5.00 11.86 -5.31
CA GLY A 515 5.67 11.45 -4.06
C GLY A 515 6.86 10.49 -4.16
N LEU A 516 7.13 9.87 -5.32
CA LEU A 516 8.27 8.96 -5.54
C LEU A 516 9.39 9.54 -6.41
N ASP A 517 9.19 10.64 -7.12
CA ASP A 517 10.22 11.24 -7.97
C ASP A 517 11.47 11.69 -7.19
N ALA A 518 11.26 12.09 -5.94
CA ALA A 518 12.35 12.41 -5.02
C ALA A 518 13.30 11.24 -4.73
N PHE A 519 12.90 10.00 -5.02
CA PHE A 519 13.67 8.78 -4.76
C PHE A 519 14.26 8.15 -6.03
N HIS A 520 14.27 8.87 -7.14
CA HIS A 520 14.93 8.42 -8.37
C HIS A 520 16.44 8.62 -8.26
N ALA A 521 17.22 7.54 -8.35
CA ALA A 521 18.68 7.58 -8.16
C ALA A 521 19.48 7.30 -9.46
N GLY A 522 18.82 7.24 -10.61
CA GLY A 522 19.47 6.97 -11.90
C GLY A 522 19.86 5.50 -12.13
N ASP A 523 19.81 4.65 -11.09
CA ASP A 523 20.05 3.20 -11.18
C ASP A 523 18.75 2.47 -10.84
N THR A 524 18.29 1.58 -11.73
CA THR A 524 17.05 0.81 -11.55
C THR A 524 17.04 -0.06 -10.28
N ALA A 525 18.22 -0.50 -9.82
CA ALA A 525 18.36 -1.25 -8.56
C ALA A 525 18.23 -0.36 -7.31
N ALA A 526 18.46 0.95 -7.47
CA ALA A 526 18.37 1.95 -6.41
C ALA A 526 17.13 2.86 -6.54
N ASP A 527 16.21 2.56 -7.44
CA ASP A 527 14.94 3.29 -7.63
C ASP A 527 13.83 2.62 -6.81
N VAL A 528 13.24 3.37 -5.87
CA VAL A 528 12.17 2.86 -4.99
C VAL A 528 10.95 2.42 -5.80
N ARG A 529 10.58 3.16 -6.87
CA ARG A 529 9.46 2.83 -7.76
C ARG A 529 9.72 1.50 -8.51
N ALA A 530 10.93 1.30 -9.05
CA ALA A 530 11.31 0.06 -9.70
C ALA A 530 11.25 -1.12 -8.72
N VAL A 531 11.74 -0.94 -7.50
CA VAL A 531 11.73 -1.97 -6.46
C VAL A 531 10.32 -2.39 -6.06
N PHE A 532 9.36 -1.45 -5.98
CA PHE A 532 7.95 -1.74 -5.70
C PHE A 532 7.25 -2.40 -6.90
N SER A 533 7.57 -1.96 -8.12
CA SER A 533 6.96 -2.50 -9.34
C SER A 533 7.15 -4.01 -9.47
N TRP A 534 8.24 -4.55 -8.99
CA TRP A 534 8.53 -5.99 -9.05
C TRP A 534 7.56 -6.83 -8.20
N SER A 535 7.24 -6.36 -6.98
CA SER A 535 6.23 -7.02 -6.14
C SER A 535 4.82 -6.86 -6.75
N TYR A 536 4.54 -5.71 -7.33
CA TYR A 536 3.27 -5.42 -7.98
C TYR A 536 3.04 -6.28 -9.24
N HIS A 537 4.03 -6.45 -10.12
CA HIS A 537 3.90 -7.26 -11.33
C HIS A 537 3.81 -8.77 -11.07
N ALA A 538 4.18 -9.23 -9.87
CA ALA A 538 4.00 -10.60 -9.45
C ALA A 538 2.56 -10.93 -9.01
N LEU A 539 1.70 -9.93 -8.82
CA LEU A 539 0.32 -10.10 -8.39
C LEU A 539 -0.58 -10.62 -9.51
N THR A 540 -1.65 -11.30 -9.11
CA THR A 540 -2.78 -11.54 -10.03
C THR A 540 -3.43 -10.21 -10.44
N PRO A 541 -4.05 -10.13 -11.64
CA PRO A 541 -4.69 -8.90 -12.10
C PRO A 541 -5.72 -8.32 -11.12
N ASP A 542 -6.48 -9.18 -10.43
CA ASP A 542 -7.47 -8.77 -9.43
C ASP A 542 -6.81 -8.20 -8.17
N ALA A 543 -5.71 -8.83 -7.69
CA ALA A 543 -4.97 -8.33 -6.53
C ALA A 543 -4.25 -7.01 -6.85
N ALA A 544 -3.65 -6.90 -8.02
CA ALA A 544 -3.06 -5.66 -8.51
C ALA A 544 -4.10 -4.52 -8.58
N ARG A 545 -5.32 -4.82 -9.06
CA ARG A 545 -6.42 -3.85 -9.07
C ARG A 545 -6.85 -3.47 -7.65
N LEU A 546 -6.99 -4.44 -6.75
CA LEU A 546 -7.33 -4.13 -5.34
C LEU A 546 -6.27 -3.23 -4.71
N PHE A 547 -4.98 -3.50 -4.94
CA PHE A 547 -3.87 -2.67 -4.44
C PHE A 547 -4.02 -1.21 -4.90
N ARG A 548 -4.27 -0.97 -6.18
CA ARG A 548 -4.52 0.37 -6.72
C ARG A 548 -5.71 1.04 -6.06
N LEU A 549 -6.85 0.33 -5.94
CA LEU A 549 -8.05 0.89 -5.33
C LEU A 549 -7.88 1.23 -3.85
N LEU A 550 -7.07 0.46 -3.09
CA LEU A 550 -6.78 0.74 -1.68
C LEU A 550 -6.14 2.13 -1.48
N ALA A 551 -5.40 2.64 -2.47
CA ALA A 551 -4.83 3.99 -2.42
C ALA A 551 -5.89 5.11 -2.37
N LEU A 552 -7.11 4.84 -2.80
CA LEU A 552 -8.23 5.80 -2.72
C LEU A 552 -8.74 6.01 -1.30
N HIS A 553 -8.41 5.11 -0.37
CA HIS A 553 -8.83 5.18 1.02
C HIS A 553 -7.96 6.19 1.79
N PRO A 554 -8.53 7.26 2.37
CA PRO A 554 -7.73 8.35 2.95
C PRO A 554 -7.24 8.05 4.37
N GLY A 555 -7.82 7.07 5.07
CA GLY A 555 -7.48 6.74 6.45
C GLY A 555 -6.14 6.00 6.59
N PRO A 556 -5.59 5.93 7.81
CA PRO A 556 -4.34 5.24 8.08
C PRO A 556 -4.45 3.72 7.90
N GLU A 557 -5.62 3.17 8.14
CA GLU A 557 -5.94 1.75 8.01
C GLU A 557 -7.33 1.56 7.40
N ILE A 558 -7.61 0.39 6.86
CA ILE A 558 -8.89 0.03 6.25
C ILE A 558 -9.38 -1.31 6.78
N THR A 559 -10.70 -1.40 7.09
CA THR A 559 -11.31 -2.67 7.49
C THR A 559 -11.60 -3.57 6.29
N LEU A 560 -11.76 -4.88 6.53
CA LEU A 560 -12.19 -5.82 5.50
C LEU A 560 -13.52 -5.43 4.84
N ALA A 561 -14.47 -4.90 5.64
CA ALA A 561 -15.78 -4.46 5.15
C ALA A 561 -15.66 -3.24 4.23
N ALA A 562 -14.84 -2.25 4.62
CA ALA A 562 -14.55 -1.06 3.82
C ALA A 562 -13.81 -1.41 2.52
N ALA A 563 -12.78 -2.28 2.59
CA ALA A 563 -12.05 -2.76 1.42
C ALA A 563 -12.96 -3.53 0.45
N THR A 564 -13.88 -4.36 0.99
CA THR A 564 -14.90 -5.08 0.20
C THR A 564 -15.82 -4.14 -0.54
N SER A 565 -16.31 -3.11 0.14
CA SER A 565 -17.16 -2.08 -0.45
C SER A 565 -16.42 -1.26 -1.50
N LEU A 566 -15.21 -0.78 -1.18
CA LEU A 566 -14.35 -0.02 -2.10
C LEU A 566 -14.12 -0.79 -3.40
N ALA A 567 -13.76 -2.07 -3.31
CA ALA A 567 -13.52 -2.92 -4.47
C ALA A 567 -14.81 -3.34 -5.21
N GLY A 568 -15.97 -3.33 -4.54
CA GLY A 568 -17.24 -3.84 -5.07
C GLY A 568 -17.25 -5.36 -5.23
N LEU A 569 -16.57 -6.07 -4.34
CA LEU A 569 -16.39 -7.53 -4.38
C LEU A 569 -17.19 -8.23 -3.27
N THR A 570 -17.06 -9.55 -3.18
CA THR A 570 -17.57 -10.33 -2.05
C THR A 570 -16.51 -10.42 -0.94
N VAL A 571 -16.94 -10.55 0.32
CA VAL A 571 -16.02 -10.66 1.48
C VAL A 571 -15.00 -11.81 1.32
N PRO A 572 -15.37 -13.04 0.90
CA PRO A 572 -14.38 -14.10 0.69
C PRO A 572 -13.35 -13.76 -0.38
N ARG A 573 -13.78 -13.15 -1.50
CA ARG A 573 -12.85 -12.75 -2.57
C ARG A 573 -11.90 -11.66 -2.12
N THR A 574 -12.40 -10.64 -1.44
CA THR A 574 -11.55 -9.54 -0.92
C THR A 574 -10.53 -10.07 0.08
N ARG A 575 -10.93 -10.98 1.00
CA ARG A 575 -10.01 -11.60 1.96
C ARG A 575 -8.91 -12.40 1.25
N GLN A 576 -9.25 -13.15 0.21
CA GLN A 576 -8.29 -13.90 -0.59
C GLN A 576 -7.26 -12.94 -1.24
N LEU A 577 -7.72 -11.85 -1.87
CA LEU A 577 -6.86 -10.88 -2.54
C LEU A 577 -6.00 -10.09 -1.55
N LEU A 578 -6.54 -9.69 -0.39
CA LEU A 578 -5.76 -9.09 0.69
C LEU A 578 -4.68 -10.05 1.21
N GLY A 579 -4.99 -11.34 1.32
CA GLY A 579 -4.00 -12.37 1.65
C GLY A 579 -2.86 -12.43 0.63
N GLU A 580 -3.13 -12.28 -0.65
CA GLU A 580 -2.12 -12.20 -1.71
C GLU A 580 -1.25 -10.93 -1.56
N LEU A 581 -1.87 -9.77 -1.29
CA LEU A 581 -1.15 -8.52 -1.04
C LEU A 581 -0.26 -8.59 0.21
N ILE A 582 -0.73 -9.25 1.26
CA ILE A 582 0.05 -9.48 2.48
C ILE A 582 1.25 -10.39 2.19
N GLN A 583 1.06 -11.44 1.41
CA GLN A 583 2.17 -12.32 1.02
C GLN A 583 3.24 -11.58 0.20
N ALA A 584 2.82 -10.61 -0.62
CA ALA A 584 3.71 -9.76 -1.41
C ALA A 584 4.31 -8.58 -0.62
N HIS A 585 3.99 -8.42 0.67
CA HIS A 585 4.37 -7.28 1.52
C HIS A 585 4.02 -5.90 0.94
N LEU A 586 2.87 -5.80 0.29
CA LEU A 586 2.30 -4.54 -0.21
C LEU A 586 1.25 -3.95 0.74
N VAL A 587 0.69 -4.81 1.59
CA VAL A 587 -0.25 -4.48 2.66
C VAL A 587 0.10 -5.35 3.86
N ASP A 588 -0.06 -4.85 5.07
CA ASP A 588 0.06 -5.60 6.30
C ASP A 588 -1.26 -5.62 7.08
N GLU A 589 -1.51 -6.71 7.83
CA GLU A 589 -2.63 -6.81 8.75
C GLU A 589 -2.15 -6.46 10.16
N ALA A 590 -2.32 -5.20 10.57
CA ALA A 590 -1.83 -4.69 11.86
C ALA A 590 -2.60 -5.30 13.04
N VAL A 591 -3.91 -5.45 12.90
CA VAL A 591 -4.83 -6.12 13.83
C VAL A 591 -5.75 -7.00 12.98
N PRO A 592 -6.22 -8.15 13.46
CA PRO A 592 -7.12 -9.01 12.68
C PRO A 592 -8.29 -8.25 12.04
N GLY A 593 -8.37 -8.28 10.70
CA GLY A 593 -9.38 -7.58 9.90
C GLY A 593 -9.10 -6.11 9.62
N ARG A 594 -7.96 -5.54 10.05
CA ARG A 594 -7.54 -4.15 9.77
C ARG A 594 -6.22 -4.14 9.03
N TYR A 595 -6.19 -3.49 7.90
CA TYR A 595 -5.11 -3.52 6.93
C TYR A 595 -4.48 -2.13 6.79
N VAL A 596 -3.15 -2.11 6.75
CA VAL A 596 -2.36 -0.90 6.59
C VAL A 596 -1.45 -1.04 5.38
N SER A 597 -1.18 0.07 4.70
CA SER A 597 -0.16 0.14 3.66
C SER A 597 0.87 1.19 4.05
N HIS A 598 2.14 0.87 3.85
CA HIS A 598 3.24 1.80 4.07
C HIS A 598 3.12 3.03 3.16
N ASP A 599 3.45 4.22 3.66
CA ASP A 599 3.22 5.49 2.95
C ASP A 599 3.79 5.53 1.53
N LEU A 600 5.03 5.04 1.32
CA LEU A 600 5.64 4.98 -0.01
C LEU A 600 4.94 3.96 -0.94
N LEU A 601 4.43 2.86 -0.40
CA LEU A 601 3.62 1.90 -1.18
C LEU A 601 2.26 2.51 -1.54
N ARG A 602 1.69 3.31 -0.64
CA ARG A 602 0.46 4.06 -0.88
C ARG A 602 0.67 5.11 -1.98
N ALA A 603 1.78 5.87 -1.94
CA ALA A 603 2.14 6.81 -2.99
C ALA A 603 2.28 6.11 -4.34
N TYR A 604 2.97 4.96 -4.38
CA TYR A 604 3.10 4.14 -5.59
C TYR A 604 1.74 3.63 -6.11
N ALA A 605 0.86 3.15 -5.21
CA ALA A 605 -0.47 2.73 -5.59
C ALA A 605 -1.34 3.89 -6.11
N THR A 606 -1.14 5.12 -5.60
CA THR A 606 -1.83 6.34 -6.08
C THR A 606 -1.41 6.65 -7.51
N GLU A 607 -0.12 6.69 -7.83
CA GLU A 607 0.38 6.87 -9.20
C GLU A 607 -0.20 5.84 -10.16
N LEU A 608 -0.19 4.56 -9.75
CA LEU A 608 -0.77 3.48 -10.55
C LEU A 608 -2.28 3.64 -10.75
N THR A 609 -3.00 4.16 -9.75
CA THR A 609 -4.44 4.40 -9.84
C THR A 609 -4.72 5.48 -10.90
N GLU A 610 -3.94 6.54 -10.92
CA GLU A 610 -4.08 7.66 -11.86
C GLU A 610 -3.73 7.26 -13.29
N THR A 611 -2.72 6.40 -13.45
CA THR A 611 -2.23 6.00 -14.78
C THR A 611 -2.94 4.80 -15.37
N VAL A 612 -3.41 3.85 -14.54
CA VAL A 612 -3.93 2.55 -15.02
C VAL A 612 -5.45 2.46 -14.92
N GLU A 613 -6.07 3.05 -13.86
CA GLU A 613 -7.51 2.89 -13.64
C GLU A 613 -8.34 3.89 -14.45
N PRO A 614 -9.39 3.44 -15.17
CA PRO A 614 -10.31 4.35 -15.85
C PRO A 614 -10.98 5.30 -14.84
N SER A 615 -11.04 6.59 -15.15
CA SER A 615 -11.60 7.63 -14.28
C SER A 615 -13.04 7.32 -13.81
N GLN A 616 -13.83 6.62 -14.62
CA GLN A 616 -15.19 6.18 -14.25
C GLN A 616 -15.13 5.13 -13.13
N GLN A 617 -14.18 4.18 -13.18
CA GLN A 617 -14.01 3.14 -12.17
C GLN A 617 -13.50 3.72 -10.85
N VAL A 618 -12.57 4.69 -10.93
CA VAL A 618 -12.09 5.44 -9.76
C VAL A 618 -13.24 6.18 -9.08
N ARG A 619 -14.08 6.90 -9.85
CA ARG A 619 -15.27 7.56 -9.30
C ARG A 619 -16.26 6.60 -8.67
N ALA A 620 -16.51 5.46 -9.31
CA ALA A 620 -17.40 4.42 -8.77
C ALA A 620 -16.85 3.81 -7.46
N ALA A 621 -15.54 3.55 -7.38
CA ALA A 621 -14.88 3.03 -6.18
C ALA A 621 -14.93 4.06 -5.03
N ARG A 622 -14.61 5.33 -5.30
CA ARG A 622 -14.75 6.41 -4.30
C ARG A 622 -16.18 6.54 -3.79
N ARG A 623 -17.17 6.50 -4.69
CA ARG A 623 -18.58 6.54 -4.27
C ARG A 623 -18.93 5.38 -3.34
N ARG A 624 -18.53 4.14 -3.68
CA ARG A 624 -18.78 2.98 -2.81
C ARG A 624 -18.10 3.11 -1.44
N MET A 625 -16.91 3.69 -1.39
CA MET A 625 -16.21 3.96 -0.13
C MET A 625 -16.98 4.98 0.72
N PHE A 626 -17.40 6.10 0.15
CA PHE A 626 -18.16 7.12 0.86
C PHE A 626 -19.53 6.58 1.31
N ASP A 627 -20.22 5.83 0.45
CA ASP A 627 -21.48 5.17 0.80
C ASP A 627 -21.30 4.15 1.94
N HIS A 628 -20.17 3.39 1.96
CA HIS A 628 -19.88 2.45 3.03
C HIS A 628 -19.81 3.13 4.40
N TYR A 629 -18.97 4.16 4.52
CA TYR A 629 -18.81 4.88 5.78
C TYR A 629 -20.05 5.65 6.18
N LEU A 630 -20.73 6.28 5.21
CA LEU A 630 -21.97 6.99 5.46
C LEU A 630 -23.08 6.07 5.98
N HIS A 631 -23.33 4.95 5.28
CA HIS A 631 -24.40 4.03 5.67
C HIS A 631 -24.08 3.29 6.96
N THR A 632 -22.81 2.92 7.21
CA THR A 632 -22.41 2.33 8.49
C THR A 632 -22.56 3.32 9.64
N ALA A 633 -22.11 4.57 9.46
CA ALA A 633 -22.29 5.62 10.46
C ALA A 633 -23.77 5.92 10.71
N TYR A 634 -24.59 5.90 9.68
CA TYR A 634 -26.04 6.09 9.79
C TYR A 634 -26.71 4.99 10.64
N GLU A 635 -26.36 3.71 10.41
CA GLU A 635 -26.85 2.58 11.23
C GLU A 635 -26.41 2.75 12.70
N ALA A 636 -25.19 3.19 12.94
CA ALA A 636 -24.68 3.43 14.28
C ALA A 636 -25.41 4.60 14.98
N VAL A 637 -25.58 5.74 14.28
CA VAL A 637 -26.36 6.89 14.80
C VAL A 637 -27.80 6.48 15.10
N ALA A 638 -28.41 5.64 14.27
CA ALA A 638 -29.79 5.18 14.48
C ALA A 638 -30.00 4.45 15.81
N LEU A 639 -28.94 3.84 16.35
CA LEU A 639 -28.97 3.14 17.65
C LEU A 639 -28.60 4.05 18.83
N THR A 640 -27.75 5.04 18.62
CA THR A 640 -27.13 5.83 19.70
C THR A 640 -27.83 7.15 19.98
N THR A 641 -28.75 7.62 19.10
CA THR A 641 -29.43 8.91 19.28
C THR A 641 -30.95 8.81 19.14
N SER A 642 -31.67 9.68 19.86
CA SER A 642 -33.07 9.96 19.64
C SER A 642 -33.33 11.02 18.55
N ARG A 643 -32.26 11.62 18.00
CA ARG A 643 -32.35 12.71 17.03
C ARG A 643 -32.98 12.31 15.71
N VAL A 644 -33.36 13.32 14.94
CA VAL A 644 -33.90 13.16 13.59
C VAL A 644 -32.88 12.48 12.69
N LEU A 645 -33.24 11.38 12.06
CA LEU A 645 -32.43 10.78 10.99
C LEU A 645 -32.75 11.45 9.66
N ILE A 646 -31.70 11.77 8.92
CA ILE A 646 -31.78 12.27 7.54
C ILE A 646 -32.18 11.15 6.57
N SER A 647 -32.71 11.52 5.42
CA SER A 647 -32.94 10.57 4.33
C SER A 647 -31.67 10.32 3.55
N LEU A 648 -31.31 9.07 3.37
CA LEU A 648 -30.18 8.67 2.53
C LEU A 648 -30.67 8.07 1.21
N ALA A 649 -29.95 8.38 0.14
CA ALA A 649 -30.10 7.64 -1.11
C ALA A 649 -29.62 6.18 -0.90
N PRO A 650 -30.18 5.20 -1.63
CA PRO A 650 -29.67 3.82 -1.59
C PRO A 650 -28.16 3.78 -1.90
N PRO A 651 -27.39 2.95 -1.19
CA PRO A 651 -25.96 2.85 -1.45
C PRO A 651 -25.70 2.26 -2.84
N ALA A 652 -24.55 2.59 -3.42
CA ALA A 652 -24.12 2.03 -4.69
C ALA A 652 -24.00 0.50 -4.62
N GLU A 653 -24.15 -0.16 -5.76
CA GLU A 653 -24.03 -1.61 -5.85
C GLU A 653 -22.64 -2.08 -5.37
N GLY A 654 -22.62 -3.15 -4.59
CA GLY A 654 -21.41 -3.72 -4.00
C GLY A 654 -21.03 -3.15 -2.63
N VAL A 655 -21.72 -2.12 -2.14
CA VAL A 655 -21.51 -1.58 -0.78
C VAL A 655 -21.98 -2.56 0.28
N ARG A 656 -21.19 -2.70 1.34
CA ARG A 656 -21.45 -3.56 2.52
C ARG A 656 -21.33 -2.72 3.79
N ALA A 657 -22.40 -1.98 4.11
CA ALA A 657 -22.49 -1.30 5.40
C ALA A 657 -22.50 -2.31 6.55
N GLU A 658 -21.83 -1.99 7.64
CA GLU A 658 -21.85 -2.80 8.85
C GLU A 658 -23.17 -2.61 9.59
N LYS A 659 -23.63 -3.64 10.31
CA LYS A 659 -24.86 -3.63 11.11
C LYS A 659 -24.53 -4.01 12.54
N PHE A 660 -25.08 -3.30 13.48
CA PHE A 660 -24.74 -3.43 14.91
C PHE A 660 -25.78 -4.23 15.72
N THR A 661 -26.74 -4.88 15.07
CA THR A 661 -27.74 -5.79 15.70
C THR A 661 -28.27 -5.30 17.05
N GLU A 662 -28.79 -4.09 17.08
CA GLU A 662 -29.40 -3.43 18.28
C GLU A 662 -28.45 -3.19 19.46
N ASP A 663 -27.15 -3.27 19.26
CA ASP A 663 -26.10 -3.07 20.27
C ASP A 663 -25.49 -1.66 20.14
N ALA A 664 -26.01 -0.72 20.93
CA ALA A 664 -25.52 0.67 20.97
C ALA A 664 -24.04 0.76 21.43
N GLY A 665 -23.61 -0.13 22.33
CA GLY A 665 -22.21 -0.18 22.77
C GLY A 665 -21.24 -0.54 21.63
N LYS A 666 -21.60 -1.51 20.79
CA LYS A 666 -20.79 -1.83 19.59
C LYS A 666 -20.77 -0.69 18.57
N ALA A 667 -21.90 0.00 18.39
CA ALA A 667 -21.96 1.17 17.52
C ALA A 667 -21.03 2.30 18.00
N MET A 668 -21.00 2.58 19.30
CA MET A 668 -20.10 3.57 19.89
C MET A 668 -18.63 3.13 19.82
N ALA A 669 -18.33 1.86 20.09
CA ALA A 669 -16.97 1.31 19.94
C ALA A 669 -16.47 1.42 18.49
N TRP A 670 -17.36 1.20 17.52
CA TRP A 670 -17.03 1.40 16.10
C TRP A 670 -16.71 2.87 15.79
N PHE A 671 -17.53 3.83 16.26
CA PHE A 671 -17.24 5.26 16.09
C PHE A 671 -15.88 5.63 16.68
N THR A 672 -15.55 5.12 17.87
CA THR A 672 -14.30 5.39 18.55
C THR A 672 -13.12 4.81 17.75
N ALA A 673 -13.24 3.58 17.26
CA ALA A 673 -12.21 2.93 16.46
C ALA A 673 -12.01 3.58 15.07
N GLU A 674 -13.10 4.04 14.44
CA GLU A 674 -13.07 4.63 13.08
C GLU A 674 -12.99 6.17 13.07
N GLN A 675 -12.88 6.84 14.21
CA GLN A 675 -12.93 8.31 14.28
C GLN A 675 -11.95 9.00 13.34
N ALA A 676 -10.67 8.58 13.37
CA ALA A 676 -9.64 9.16 12.49
C ALA A 676 -9.93 8.90 11.01
N VAL A 677 -10.43 7.70 10.69
CA VAL A 677 -10.80 7.32 9.32
C VAL A 677 -12.00 8.12 8.84
N LEU A 678 -13.05 8.25 9.68
CA LEU A 678 -14.26 9.01 9.34
C LEU A 678 -13.96 10.49 9.07
N LEU A 679 -13.09 11.12 9.87
CA LEU A 679 -12.64 12.50 9.63
C LEU A 679 -11.89 12.61 8.29
N ALA A 680 -10.97 11.67 8.01
CA ALA A 680 -10.24 11.64 6.75
C ALA A 680 -11.15 11.38 5.53
N VAL A 681 -12.11 10.45 5.65
CA VAL A 681 -13.11 10.14 4.60
C VAL A 681 -13.99 11.35 4.30
N ARG A 682 -14.47 12.07 5.34
CA ARG A 682 -15.25 13.30 5.17
C ARG A 682 -14.41 14.39 4.47
N GLU A 683 -13.12 14.54 4.83
CA GLU A 683 -12.23 15.51 4.17
C GLU A 683 -12.01 15.14 2.71
N ALA A 684 -11.78 13.86 2.42
CA ALA A 684 -11.66 13.37 1.05
C ALA A 684 -12.94 13.59 0.23
N ALA A 685 -14.13 13.44 0.84
CA ALA A 685 -15.39 13.74 0.19
C ALA A 685 -15.52 15.24 -0.15
N ALA A 686 -15.11 16.13 0.76
CA ALA A 686 -15.13 17.57 0.56
C ALA A 686 -14.17 18.00 -0.57
N THR A 687 -12.93 17.53 -0.53
CA THR A 687 -11.89 17.82 -1.54
C THR A 687 -12.30 17.29 -2.92
N SER A 688 -12.89 16.11 -2.98
CA SER A 688 -13.33 15.47 -4.23
C SER A 688 -14.72 15.96 -4.71
N ARG A 689 -15.31 16.96 -4.07
CA ARG A 689 -16.62 17.55 -4.43
C ARG A 689 -17.80 16.57 -4.39
N TYR A 690 -17.77 15.62 -3.47
CA TYR A 690 -18.92 14.78 -3.13
C TYR A 690 -19.77 15.50 -2.07
N ASP A 691 -20.35 16.64 -2.44
CA ASP A 691 -21.00 17.58 -1.53
C ASP A 691 -22.13 16.95 -0.69
N VAL A 692 -22.91 16.03 -1.27
CA VAL A 692 -23.95 15.27 -0.55
C VAL A 692 -23.33 14.44 0.59
N HIS A 693 -22.28 13.66 0.29
CA HIS A 693 -21.59 12.84 1.29
C HIS A 693 -20.90 13.72 2.35
N THR A 694 -20.36 14.88 1.95
CA THR A 694 -19.66 15.78 2.87
C THR A 694 -20.56 16.23 4.01
N TRP A 695 -21.79 16.70 3.72
CA TRP A 695 -22.68 17.15 4.77
C TRP A 695 -23.34 15.98 5.53
N GLN A 696 -23.67 14.88 4.83
CA GLN A 696 -24.28 13.71 5.46
C GLN A 696 -23.32 12.98 6.41
N LEU A 697 -22.04 12.85 6.05
CA LEU A 697 -21.00 12.34 6.95
C LEU A 697 -20.79 13.27 8.14
N ALA A 698 -20.76 14.60 7.93
CA ALA A 698 -20.66 15.55 9.02
C ALA A 698 -21.81 15.42 10.02
N TRP A 699 -23.05 15.25 9.52
CA TRP A 699 -24.21 14.99 10.35
C TRP A 699 -24.06 13.66 11.12
N ALA A 700 -23.61 12.58 10.47
CA ALA A 700 -23.48 11.26 11.08
C ALA A 700 -22.44 11.22 12.20
N ILE A 701 -21.24 11.84 12.00
CA ILE A 701 -20.18 11.84 13.00
C ILE A 701 -20.34 12.92 14.08
N GLY A 702 -21.18 13.96 13.82
CA GLY A 702 -21.32 15.11 14.71
C GLY A 702 -21.80 14.75 16.10
N HIS A 703 -22.69 13.75 16.23
CA HIS A 703 -23.19 13.28 17.52
C HIS A 703 -22.08 12.61 18.35
N HIS A 704 -21.28 11.75 17.73
CA HIS A 704 -20.13 11.12 18.37
C HIS A 704 -19.10 12.15 18.84
N LEU A 705 -18.75 13.13 18.00
CA LEU A 705 -17.82 14.20 18.38
C LEU A 705 -18.34 15.02 19.56
N HIS A 706 -19.66 15.28 19.60
CA HIS A 706 -20.30 15.97 20.72
C HIS A 706 -20.17 15.19 22.03
N LEU A 707 -20.48 13.89 22.03
CA LEU A 707 -20.39 13.03 23.22
C LEU A 707 -18.95 12.88 23.74
N ARG A 708 -17.97 12.99 22.83
CA ARG A 708 -16.53 12.95 23.15
C ARG A 708 -15.98 14.31 23.59
N GLY A 709 -16.75 15.39 23.53
CA GLY A 709 -16.30 16.74 23.86
C GLY A 709 -15.36 17.38 22.82
N LEU A 710 -15.33 16.87 21.58
CA LEU A 710 -14.46 17.31 20.50
C LEU A 710 -15.10 18.45 19.70
N ALA A 711 -15.34 19.58 20.38
CA ALA A 711 -16.13 20.69 19.86
C ALA A 711 -15.42 21.44 18.71
N ARG A 712 -14.08 21.50 18.69
CA ARG A 712 -13.31 22.15 17.61
C ARG A 712 -13.37 21.32 16.33
N GLU A 713 -13.18 20.01 16.44
CA GLU A 713 -13.31 19.09 15.31
C GLU A 713 -14.75 19.11 14.77
N GLN A 714 -15.74 19.13 15.66
CA GLN A 714 -17.16 19.23 15.28
C GLN A 714 -17.44 20.54 14.52
N GLU A 715 -16.92 21.69 14.98
CA GLU A 715 -17.03 22.96 14.27
C GLU A 715 -16.38 22.90 12.88
N ALA A 716 -15.15 22.37 12.77
CA ALA A 716 -14.45 22.27 11.50
C ALA A 716 -15.20 21.38 10.49
N VAL A 717 -15.69 20.22 10.95
CA VAL A 717 -16.46 19.28 10.16
C VAL A 717 -17.73 19.92 9.61
N HIS A 718 -18.53 20.62 10.47
CA HIS A 718 -19.79 21.24 10.06
C HIS A 718 -19.57 22.53 9.24
N ARG A 719 -18.47 23.23 9.39
CA ARG A 719 -18.13 24.37 8.53
C ARG A 719 -17.92 23.91 7.08
N ALA A 720 -17.12 22.85 6.85
CA ALA A 720 -16.96 22.29 5.51
C ALA A 720 -18.27 21.72 4.94
N ALA A 721 -19.13 21.16 5.80
CA ALA A 721 -20.46 20.70 5.42
C ALA A 721 -21.38 21.85 5.01
N MET A 722 -21.26 23.03 5.65
CA MET A 722 -22.02 24.23 5.27
C MET A 722 -21.65 24.69 3.86
N ASP A 723 -20.35 24.76 3.56
CA ASP A 723 -19.89 25.11 2.22
C ASP A 723 -20.45 24.14 1.16
N ALA A 724 -20.49 22.84 1.47
CA ALA A 724 -21.06 21.82 0.60
C ALA A 724 -22.58 21.99 0.43
N ALA A 725 -23.34 22.18 1.52
CA ALA A 725 -24.78 22.39 1.49
C ALA A 725 -25.17 23.68 0.74
N CYS A 726 -24.37 24.74 0.87
CA CYS A 726 -24.55 25.98 0.10
C CYS A 726 -24.31 25.76 -1.40
N ARG A 727 -23.28 24.98 -1.79
CA ARG A 727 -23.06 24.66 -3.20
C ARG A 727 -24.18 23.83 -3.81
N LEU A 728 -24.79 22.95 -3.03
CA LEU A 728 -25.96 22.16 -3.47
C LEU A 728 -27.25 23.01 -3.56
N GLY A 729 -27.28 24.15 -2.91
CA GLY A 729 -28.50 24.93 -2.73
C GLY A 729 -29.59 24.23 -1.89
N ASP A 730 -29.20 23.22 -1.09
CA ASP A 730 -30.07 22.38 -0.30
C ASP A 730 -30.33 23.03 1.07
N ARG A 731 -31.50 23.64 1.22
CA ARG A 731 -31.89 24.35 2.46
C ARG A 731 -32.10 23.41 3.64
N THR A 732 -32.59 22.19 3.38
CA THR A 732 -32.74 21.16 4.43
C THR A 732 -31.36 20.73 4.95
N ALA A 733 -30.39 20.48 4.06
CA ALA A 733 -29.01 20.19 4.43
C ALA A 733 -28.39 21.34 5.26
N GLN A 734 -28.61 22.61 4.84
CA GLN A 734 -28.14 23.77 5.59
C GLN A 734 -28.74 23.80 7.00
N GLY A 735 -30.02 23.50 7.16
CA GLY A 735 -30.69 23.41 8.46
C GLY A 735 -30.06 22.38 9.39
N HIS A 736 -29.79 21.15 8.89
CA HIS A 736 -29.11 20.12 9.65
C HIS A 736 -27.69 20.52 10.05
N VAL A 737 -26.97 21.19 9.15
CA VAL A 737 -25.60 21.67 9.44
C VAL A 737 -25.63 22.79 10.48
N HIS A 738 -26.62 23.69 10.45
CA HIS A 738 -26.82 24.69 11.48
C HIS A 738 -27.09 24.07 12.85
N ASN A 739 -27.88 23.01 12.93
CA ASN A 739 -28.05 22.23 14.17
C ASN A 739 -26.74 21.66 14.70
N GLY A 740 -25.86 21.12 13.81
CA GLY A 740 -24.54 20.65 14.20
C GLY A 740 -23.62 21.78 14.69
N LEU A 741 -23.63 22.94 14.02
CA LEU A 741 -22.88 24.13 14.44
C LEU A 741 -23.37 24.70 15.77
N THR A 742 -24.68 24.62 16.06
CA THR A 742 -25.27 25.01 17.37
C THR A 742 -24.55 24.25 18.49
N LEU A 743 -24.44 22.93 18.39
CA LEU A 743 -23.83 22.10 19.41
C LEU A 743 -22.31 22.36 19.50
N ALA A 744 -21.63 22.47 18.35
CA ALA A 744 -20.19 22.74 18.30
C ALA A 744 -19.86 24.10 18.97
N LYS A 745 -20.60 25.16 18.62
CA LYS A 745 -20.43 26.49 19.20
C LYS A 745 -20.74 26.53 20.69
N GLY A 746 -21.78 25.80 21.10
CA GLY A 746 -22.14 25.67 22.52
C GLY A 746 -21.06 24.95 23.33
N GLY A 747 -20.52 23.85 22.79
CA GLY A 747 -19.37 23.14 23.39
C GLY A 747 -18.13 24.03 23.57
N LEU A 748 -17.89 24.95 22.62
CA LEU A 748 -16.85 25.99 22.73
C LEU A 748 -17.22 27.17 23.64
N GLY A 749 -18.44 27.21 24.22
CA GLY A 749 -18.90 28.29 25.06
C GLY A 749 -19.35 29.57 24.32
N ARG A 750 -19.47 29.50 23.00
CA ARG A 750 -19.87 30.63 22.14
C ARG A 750 -21.38 30.63 21.97
N PHE A 751 -22.11 30.80 23.07
CA PHE A 751 -23.58 30.63 23.11
C PHE A 751 -24.34 31.59 22.22
N ASP A 752 -23.84 32.85 22.03
CA ASP A 752 -24.51 33.79 21.12
C ASP A 752 -24.38 33.38 19.64
N GLU A 753 -23.28 32.76 19.28
CA GLU A 753 -23.13 32.17 17.95
C GLU A 753 -24.02 30.92 17.81
N ALA A 754 -24.01 30.04 18.83
CA ALA A 754 -24.87 28.87 18.89
C ALA A 754 -26.36 29.24 18.74
N ARG A 755 -26.81 30.27 19.46
CA ARG A 755 -28.20 30.74 19.34
C ARG A 755 -28.58 31.18 17.94
N ARG A 756 -27.70 31.96 17.27
CA ARG A 756 -27.93 32.40 15.89
C ARG A 756 -28.04 31.20 14.92
N HIS A 757 -27.22 30.19 15.10
CA HIS A 757 -27.29 28.96 14.29
C HIS A 757 -28.58 28.17 14.58
N ALA A 758 -29.01 28.06 15.85
CA ALA A 758 -30.27 27.41 16.20
C ALA A 758 -31.48 28.13 15.59
N GLU A 759 -31.52 29.47 15.67
CA GLU A 759 -32.56 30.30 15.07
C GLU A 759 -32.62 30.14 13.53
N GLN A 760 -31.45 30.13 12.87
CA GLN A 760 -31.35 29.88 11.42
C GLN A 760 -31.81 28.45 11.02
N ALA A 761 -31.57 27.44 11.85
CA ALA A 761 -32.09 26.10 11.64
C ALA A 761 -33.63 26.08 11.74
N VAL A 762 -34.19 26.75 12.74
CA VAL A 762 -35.64 26.90 12.91
C VAL A 762 -36.27 27.53 11.68
N ASP A 763 -35.72 28.63 11.17
CA ASP A 763 -36.20 29.32 9.97
C ASP A 763 -36.17 28.41 8.74
N LEU A 764 -35.06 27.74 8.51
CA LEU A 764 -34.84 26.84 7.34
C LEU A 764 -35.83 25.66 7.35
N PHE A 765 -36.08 25.05 8.51
CA PHE A 765 -37.05 23.94 8.60
C PHE A 765 -38.49 24.38 8.57
N THR A 766 -38.79 25.59 8.99
CA THR A 766 -40.10 26.20 8.78
C THR A 766 -40.38 26.33 7.27
N GLU A 767 -39.44 26.80 6.50
CA GLU A 767 -39.57 26.93 5.03
C GLU A 767 -39.64 25.58 4.32
N SER A 768 -38.85 24.57 4.77
CA SER A 768 -38.82 23.25 4.13
C SER A 768 -40.00 22.35 4.48
N GLY A 769 -40.71 22.64 5.57
CA GLY A 769 -41.83 21.85 6.06
C GLY A 769 -41.41 20.54 6.76
N ASP A 770 -40.13 20.36 7.08
CA ASP A 770 -39.65 19.21 7.86
C ASP A 770 -39.98 19.38 9.33
N MET A 771 -41.21 19.00 9.71
CA MET A 771 -41.73 19.13 11.07
C MET A 771 -40.86 18.47 12.14
N ARG A 772 -40.20 17.38 11.79
CA ARG A 772 -39.38 16.64 12.73
C ARG A 772 -38.05 17.33 13.00
N ALA A 773 -37.35 17.77 11.96
CA ALA A 773 -36.13 18.56 12.09
C ALA A 773 -36.39 19.93 12.72
N TYR A 774 -37.58 20.50 12.47
CA TYR A 774 -38.08 21.72 13.10
C TYR A 774 -38.20 21.56 14.62
N ALA A 775 -38.81 20.44 15.10
CA ALA A 775 -38.88 20.10 16.50
C ALA A 775 -37.49 19.93 17.17
N ASP A 776 -36.55 19.26 16.49
CA ASP A 776 -35.17 19.06 16.98
C ASP A 776 -34.43 20.41 17.09
N SER A 777 -34.66 21.35 16.17
CA SER A 777 -34.05 22.69 16.23
C SER A 777 -34.54 23.51 17.44
N TYR A 778 -35.81 23.39 17.80
CA TYR A 778 -36.34 24.02 19.04
C TYR A 778 -35.73 23.39 20.30
N TYR A 779 -35.47 22.08 20.29
CA TYR A 779 -34.77 21.43 21.40
C TYR A 779 -33.35 21.97 21.56
N ASN A 780 -32.61 22.11 20.44
CA ASN A 780 -31.27 22.70 20.44
C ASN A 780 -31.28 24.16 20.90
N LEU A 781 -32.30 24.94 20.49
CA LEU A 781 -32.49 26.34 20.94
C LEU A 781 -32.72 26.39 22.44
N ALA A 782 -33.56 25.49 22.99
CA ALA A 782 -33.79 25.39 24.43
C ALA A 782 -32.48 25.10 25.18
N TRP A 783 -31.67 24.14 24.69
CA TRP A 783 -30.39 23.83 25.29
C TRP A 783 -29.44 25.05 25.33
N VAL A 784 -29.37 25.82 24.25
CA VAL A 784 -28.58 27.07 24.22
C VAL A 784 -29.07 28.08 25.21
N ARG A 785 -30.40 28.27 25.31
CA ARG A 785 -31.05 29.22 26.26
C ARG A 785 -30.78 28.89 27.71
N VAL A 786 -30.78 27.59 28.08
CA VAL A 786 -30.33 27.11 29.41
C VAL A 786 -28.93 27.63 29.74
N HIS A 787 -28.02 27.54 28.79
CA HIS A 787 -26.60 27.96 29.01
C HIS A 787 -26.40 29.48 28.92
N GLN A 788 -27.40 30.23 28.47
CA GLN A 788 -27.45 31.70 28.54
C GLN A 788 -28.15 32.24 29.80
N ASP A 789 -28.46 31.33 30.77
CA ASP A 789 -29.16 31.62 32.00
C ASP A 789 -30.56 32.22 31.76
N ASP A 790 -31.29 31.75 30.73
CA ASP A 790 -32.64 32.16 30.34
C ASP A 790 -33.60 30.95 30.37
N PRO A 791 -33.91 30.40 31.56
CA PRO A 791 -34.74 29.19 31.70
C PRO A 791 -36.19 29.35 31.28
N GLU A 792 -36.77 30.58 31.33
CA GLU A 792 -38.15 30.84 30.86
C GLU A 792 -38.23 30.69 29.32
N ALA A 793 -37.31 31.30 28.57
CA ALA A 793 -37.26 31.15 27.12
C ALA A 793 -36.89 29.71 26.73
N ALA A 794 -36.05 29.02 27.51
CA ALA A 794 -35.72 27.62 27.29
C ALA A 794 -36.97 26.71 27.45
N LEU A 795 -37.75 26.93 28.51
CA LEU A 795 -38.99 26.18 28.74
C LEU A 795 -39.99 26.39 27.57
N GLY A 796 -40.16 27.62 27.09
CA GLY A 796 -40.99 27.91 25.93
C GLY A 796 -40.54 27.15 24.67
N ALA A 797 -39.25 27.15 24.41
CA ALA A 797 -38.67 26.44 23.23
C ALA A 797 -38.83 24.91 23.34
N VAL A 798 -38.53 24.29 24.51
CA VAL A 798 -38.65 22.83 24.66
C VAL A 798 -40.12 22.37 24.68
N GLN A 799 -41.05 23.17 25.18
CA GLN A 799 -42.50 22.90 25.10
C GLN A 799 -42.98 22.92 23.64
N GLN A 800 -42.48 23.86 22.84
CA GLN A 800 -42.74 23.89 21.39
C GLN A 800 -42.21 22.65 20.69
N SER A 801 -40.95 22.24 21.01
CA SER A 801 -40.36 20.99 20.52
C SER A 801 -41.24 19.78 20.87
N LEU A 802 -41.64 19.64 22.12
CA LEU A 802 -42.52 18.55 22.59
C LEU A 802 -43.85 18.51 21.84
N ALA A 803 -44.49 19.67 21.65
CA ALA A 803 -45.77 19.79 20.93
C ALA A 803 -45.62 19.33 19.47
N LEU A 804 -44.54 19.74 18.81
CA LEU A 804 -44.22 19.36 17.43
C LEU A 804 -43.96 17.86 17.30
N PHE A 805 -43.18 17.26 18.20
CA PHE A 805 -42.94 15.81 18.19
C PHE A 805 -44.22 15.00 18.41
N ARG A 806 -45.10 15.44 19.30
CA ARG A 806 -46.43 14.82 19.52
C ARG A 806 -47.31 14.93 18.27
N ALA A 807 -47.43 16.12 17.70
CA ALA A 807 -48.22 16.32 16.48
C ALA A 807 -47.69 15.46 15.29
N TYR A 808 -46.38 15.33 15.18
CA TYR A 808 -45.77 14.48 14.15
C TYR A 808 -46.05 12.98 14.40
N ALA A 809 -45.92 12.50 15.64
CA ALA A 809 -46.18 11.12 16.00
C ALA A 809 -47.68 10.75 15.78
N ASP A 810 -48.60 11.64 16.14
CA ASP A 810 -50.05 11.45 15.91
C ASP A 810 -50.38 11.35 14.40
N GLY A 811 -49.70 12.13 13.57
CA GLY A 811 -49.86 12.12 12.10
C GLY A 811 -49.36 10.82 11.41
N LEU A 812 -48.50 10.05 12.04
CA LEU A 812 -47.97 8.80 11.49
C LEU A 812 -48.91 7.58 11.75
N GLY A 813 -49.88 7.68 12.63
CA GLY A 813 -50.86 6.65 12.92
C GLY A 813 -50.29 5.30 13.44
N GLY A 814 -49.10 5.33 14.01
CA GLY A 814 -48.39 4.12 14.46
C GLY A 814 -47.47 4.34 15.65
N ASP A 815 -47.13 3.25 16.31
CA ASP A 815 -46.28 3.19 17.50
C ASP A 815 -44.79 3.34 17.07
N GLY A 816 -44.43 4.50 16.53
CA GLY A 816 -43.09 4.81 16.08
C GLY A 816 -42.12 4.91 17.26
N GLY A 817 -41.42 3.85 17.61
CA GLY A 817 -40.51 3.78 18.77
C GLY A 817 -39.48 4.92 18.82
N ARG A 818 -39.08 5.47 17.66
CA ARG A 818 -38.15 6.60 17.58
C ARG A 818 -38.80 7.94 17.90
N GLU A 819 -40.01 8.17 17.45
CA GLU A 819 -40.81 9.37 17.79
C GLU A 819 -41.10 9.41 19.28
N GLN A 820 -41.39 8.25 19.87
CA GLN A 820 -41.56 8.12 21.32
C GLN A 820 -40.28 8.42 22.09
N ARG A 821 -39.09 8.05 21.56
CA ARG A 821 -37.79 8.44 22.15
C ARG A 821 -37.61 9.96 22.12
N ALA A 822 -37.91 10.63 21.01
CA ALA A 822 -37.82 12.10 20.90
C ALA A 822 -38.77 12.81 21.85
N ILE A 823 -40.02 12.32 22.00
CA ILE A 823 -40.97 12.82 22.98
C ILE A 823 -40.42 12.67 24.41
N ALA A 824 -39.85 11.53 24.73
CA ALA A 824 -39.24 11.28 26.03
C ALA A 824 -38.04 12.21 26.33
N THR A 825 -37.21 12.46 25.33
CA THR A 825 -36.10 13.41 25.43
C THR A 825 -36.58 14.84 25.65
N ALA A 826 -37.63 15.26 24.91
CA ALA A 826 -38.25 16.60 25.11
C ALA A 826 -38.93 16.73 26.48
N LEU A 827 -39.59 15.67 26.98
CA LEU A 827 -40.17 15.65 28.34
C LEU A 827 -39.08 15.82 29.40
N ASN A 828 -37.95 15.15 29.27
CA ASN A 828 -36.79 15.34 30.16
C ASN A 828 -36.29 16.78 30.14
N GLY A 829 -36.17 17.38 28.95
CA GLY A 829 -35.79 18.79 28.80
C GLY A 829 -36.80 19.76 29.48
N VAL A 830 -38.09 19.48 29.38
CA VAL A 830 -39.12 20.24 30.12
C VAL A 830 -38.91 20.12 31.63
N GLY A 831 -38.64 18.91 32.13
CA GLY A 831 -38.33 18.67 33.54
C GLY A 831 -37.10 19.45 34.01
N TRP A 832 -36.00 19.39 33.20
CA TRP A 832 -34.78 20.16 33.48
C TRP A 832 -35.06 21.68 33.64
N CYS A 833 -35.79 22.28 32.69
CA CYS A 833 -36.15 23.70 32.75
C CYS A 833 -37.01 24.03 33.99
N HIS A 834 -37.95 23.16 34.38
CA HIS A 834 -38.70 23.33 35.63
C HIS A 834 -37.79 23.28 36.87
N THR A 835 -36.77 22.44 36.89
CA THR A 835 -35.77 22.41 38.00
C THR A 835 -35.07 23.75 38.11
N LEU A 836 -34.61 24.33 36.99
CA LEU A 836 -33.93 25.64 36.94
C LEU A 836 -34.83 26.80 37.38
N LEU A 837 -36.16 26.67 37.16
CA LEU A 837 -37.16 27.64 37.59
C LEU A 837 -37.62 27.45 39.04
N GLY A 838 -37.05 26.54 39.80
CA GLY A 838 -37.42 26.22 41.16
C GLY A 838 -38.72 25.41 41.30
N GLN A 839 -39.27 24.88 40.23
CA GLN A 839 -40.52 24.13 40.16
C GLN A 839 -40.26 22.63 40.27
N HIS A 840 -39.58 22.19 41.32
CA HIS A 840 -38.96 20.88 41.45
C HIS A 840 -39.93 19.69 41.41
N GLN A 841 -41.19 19.86 41.92
CA GLN A 841 -42.21 18.82 41.85
C GLN A 841 -42.66 18.58 40.40
N GLN A 842 -42.90 19.66 39.63
CA GLN A 842 -43.24 19.56 38.23
C GLN A 842 -42.08 18.97 37.39
N ALA A 843 -40.85 19.29 37.78
CA ALA A 843 -39.65 18.69 37.19
C ALA A 843 -39.65 17.18 37.33
N LEU A 844 -39.84 16.65 38.55
CA LEU A 844 -39.91 15.21 38.81
C LEU A 844 -41.06 14.55 38.04
N ASP A 845 -42.24 15.17 37.97
CA ASP A 845 -43.41 14.61 37.25
C ASP A 845 -43.09 14.43 35.75
N HIS A 846 -42.41 15.37 35.09
CA HIS A 846 -42.01 15.28 33.70
C HIS A 846 -40.84 14.31 33.49
N CYS A 847 -39.82 14.33 34.34
CA CYS A 847 -38.68 13.43 34.27
C CYS A 847 -39.09 11.97 34.52
N LEU A 848 -40.00 11.69 35.45
CA LEU A 848 -40.47 10.31 35.68
C LEU A 848 -41.31 9.78 34.51
N GLN A 849 -42.10 10.64 33.84
CA GLN A 849 -42.78 10.26 32.57
C GLN A 849 -41.76 9.93 31.48
N ALA A 850 -40.71 10.76 31.33
CA ALA A 850 -39.63 10.54 30.38
C ALA A 850 -38.91 9.20 30.67
N LEU A 851 -38.53 8.97 31.92
CA LEU A 851 -37.84 7.75 32.38
C LEU A 851 -38.64 6.49 32.09
N ALA A 852 -39.94 6.49 32.39
CA ALA A 852 -40.83 5.36 32.13
C ALA A 852 -40.89 5.01 30.64
N LEU A 853 -40.95 6.03 29.78
CA LEU A 853 -41.02 5.87 28.36
C LEU A 853 -39.68 5.38 27.78
N GLN A 854 -38.56 5.96 28.22
CA GLN A 854 -37.21 5.57 27.78
C GLN A 854 -36.88 4.13 28.16
N LYS A 855 -37.19 3.71 29.42
CA LYS A 855 -37.01 2.31 29.85
C LYS A 855 -37.83 1.33 29.02
N LYS A 856 -39.12 1.68 28.72
CA LYS A 856 -39.98 0.87 27.84
C LYS A 856 -39.38 0.69 26.45
N LEU A 857 -38.63 1.69 25.94
CA LEU A 857 -38.04 1.71 24.59
C LEU A 857 -36.59 1.18 24.55
N GLY A 858 -36.03 0.80 25.69
CA GLY A 858 -34.62 0.38 25.76
C GLY A 858 -33.67 1.48 25.32
N HIS A 859 -33.91 2.75 25.66
CA HIS A 859 -33.10 3.89 25.24
C HIS A 859 -32.18 4.33 26.39
N ASP A 860 -31.03 3.62 26.51
CA ASP A 860 -30.09 3.75 27.63
C ASP A 860 -29.48 5.17 27.74
N ALA A 861 -29.13 5.81 26.62
CA ALA A 861 -28.62 7.19 26.64
C ALA A 861 -29.61 8.18 27.23
N GLY A 862 -30.87 8.20 26.75
CA GLY A 862 -31.89 9.05 27.31
C GLY A 862 -32.25 8.68 28.76
N THR A 863 -32.19 7.39 29.10
CA THR A 863 -32.40 6.93 30.49
C THR A 863 -31.35 7.52 31.43
N ALA A 864 -30.07 7.55 31.00
CA ALA A 864 -28.99 8.15 31.75
C ALA A 864 -29.16 9.66 31.93
N ASP A 865 -29.48 10.40 30.83
CA ASP A 865 -29.73 11.83 30.87
C ASP A 865 -30.90 12.16 31.81
N THR A 866 -31.94 11.34 31.85
CA THR A 866 -33.11 11.55 32.70
C THR A 866 -32.83 11.25 34.16
N TRP A 867 -31.98 10.22 34.45
CA TRP A 867 -31.51 9.97 35.81
C TRP A 867 -30.67 11.14 36.34
N ASP A 868 -29.82 11.78 35.54
CA ASP A 868 -29.07 12.98 35.93
C ASP A 868 -30.01 14.13 36.25
N SER A 869 -31.03 14.37 35.42
CA SER A 869 -32.05 15.40 35.66
C SER A 869 -32.88 15.16 36.93
N ILE A 870 -33.24 13.91 37.22
CA ILE A 870 -33.94 13.51 38.45
C ILE A 870 -33.04 13.76 39.66
N GLY A 871 -31.77 13.38 39.56
CA GLY A 871 -30.76 13.63 40.60
C GLY A 871 -30.64 15.11 40.92
N HIS A 872 -30.61 15.95 39.89
CA HIS A 872 -30.57 17.41 40.08
C HIS A 872 -31.84 17.96 40.74
N ALA A 873 -33.04 17.49 40.38
CA ALA A 873 -34.27 17.86 41.01
C ALA A 873 -34.34 17.44 42.48
N PHE A 874 -33.92 16.23 42.85
CA PHE A 874 -33.81 15.77 44.23
C PHE A 874 -32.75 16.57 45.03
N HIS A 875 -31.62 16.89 44.43
CA HIS A 875 -30.60 17.74 45.03
C HIS A 875 -31.22 19.10 45.47
N GLN A 876 -31.96 19.77 44.56
CA GLN A 876 -32.62 21.06 44.84
C GLN A 876 -33.72 20.96 45.89
N LEU A 877 -34.36 19.81 46.04
CA LEU A 877 -35.33 19.54 47.11
C LEU A 877 -34.65 19.21 48.47
N GLY A 878 -33.33 19.11 48.53
CA GLY A 878 -32.59 18.70 49.72
C GLY A 878 -32.65 17.19 50.02
N GLN A 879 -33.16 16.38 49.07
CA GLN A 879 -33.23 14.91 49.16
C GLN A 879 -31.95 14.32 48.62
N TYR A 880 -30.87 14.46 49.42
CA TYR A 880 -29.50 14.16 48.92
C TYR A 880 -29.23 12.66 48.68
N ASP A 881 -29.84 11.78 49.50
CA ASP A 881 -29.66 10.33 49.34
C ASP A 881 -30.29 9.85 48.01
N GLU A 882 -31.53 10.29 47.71
CA GLU A 882 -32.20 9.98 46.45
C GLU A 882 -31.48 10.60 45.23
N ALA A 883 -30.88 11.79 45.38
CA ALA A 883 -30.05 12.41 44.35
C ALA A 883 -28.81 11.61 44.07
N VAL A 884 -28.09 11.14 45.11
CA VAL A 884 -26.89 10.27 44.92
C VAL A 884 -27.24 8.99 44.18
N ASP A 885 -28.36 8.34 44.55
CA ASP A 885 -28.77 7.10 43.87
C ASP A 885 -29.16 7.34 42.40
N ALA A 886 -29.82 8.46 42.10
CA ALA A 886 -30.16 8.84 40.74
C ALA A 886 -28.87 9.09 39.92
N TYR A 887 -27.92 9.86 40.44
CA TYR A 887 -26.65 10.10 39.70
C TYR A 887 -25.82 8.83 39.50
N ARG A 888 -25.79 7.89 40.45
CA ARG A 888 -25.14 6.59 40.27
C ARG A 888 -25.77 5.81 39.13
N ASN A 889 -27.09 5.74 39.07
CA ASN A 889 -27.79 5.10 37.95
C ASN A 889 -27.43 5.75 36.60
N ALA A 890 -27.26 7.07 36.54
CA ALA A 890 -26.79 7.76 35.33
C ALA A 890 -25.34 7.39 34.96
N LEU A 891 -24.45 7.42 35.96
CA LEU A 891 -23.01 7.13 35.77
C LEU A 891 -22.77 5.70 35.27
N ASP A 892 -23.49 4.71 35.78
CA ASP A 892 -23.41 3.31 35.35
C ASP A 892 -23.75 3.16 33.85
N LEU A 893 -24.78 3.86 33.39
CA LEU A 893 -25.18 3.87 31.98
C LEU A 893 -24.19 4.64 31.11
N TYR A 894 -23.70 5.81 31.51
CA TYR A 894 -22.71 6.58 30.77
C TYR A 894 -21.37 5.82 30.64
N GLN A 895 -20.99 5.01 31.63
CA GLN A 895 -19.82 4.16 31.56
C GLN A 895 -19.98 3.07 30.49
N GLN A 896 -21.16 2.46 30.36
CA GLN A 896 -21.46 1.46 29.35
C GLN A 896 -21.51 2.05 27.92
N LEU A 897 -21.91 3.33 27.81
CA LEU A 897 -22.05 4.04 26.54
C LEU A 897 -20.76 4.71 26.05
N ASP A 898 -19.68 4.63 26.81
CA ASP A 898 -18.42 5.37 26.54
C ASP A 898 -18.66 6.86 26.25
N ALA A 899 -19.42 7.52 27.14
CA ALA A 899 -19.81 8.91 27.03
C ALA A 899 -19.09 9.79 28.08
N PRO A 900 -17.77 10.05 27.91
CA PRO A 900 -16.94 10.64 28.97
C PRO A 900 -17.30 12.08 29.31
N LEU A 901 -17.82 12.87 28.36
CA LEU A 901 -18.20 14.26 28.63
C LEU A 901 -19.37 14.36 29.59
N VAL A 902 -20.49 13.68 29.31
CA VAL A 902 -21.67 13.71 30.19
C VAL A 902 -21.41 13.02 31.52
N LYS A 903 -20.59 11.95 31.52
CA LYS A 903 -20.12 11.32 32.75
C LYS A 903 -19.40 12.33 33.65
N ALA A 904 -18.48 13.14 33.10
CA ALA A 904 -17.74 14.14 33.87
C ALA A 904 -18.66 15.24 34.43
N VAL A 905 -19.69 15.67 33.69
CA VAL A 905 -20.70 16.64 34.15
C VAL A 905 -21.53 16.04 35.31
N THR A 906 -22.00 14.80 35.18
CA THR A 906 -22.76 14.13 36.25
C THR A 906 -21.93 13.91 37.51
N LEU A 907 -20.63 13.56 37.39
CA LEU A 907 -19.71 13.52 38.54
C LEU A 907 -19.60 14.88 39.24
N MET A 908 -19.58 15.98 38.48
CA MET A 908 -19.61 17.32 39.07
C MET A 908 -20.86 17.55 39.89
N HIS A 909 -22.06 17.22 39.36
CA HIS A 909 -23.33 17.32 40.08
C HIS A 909 -23.37 16.43 41.36
N LEU A 910 -22.85 15.20 41.25
CA LEU A 910 -22.75 14.28 42.39
C LEU A 910 -21.85 14.84 43.49
N GLY A 911 -20.70 15.44 43.11
CA GLY A 911 -19.79 16.09 44.07
C GLY A 911 -20.46 17.28 44.74
N ASP A 912 -21.20 18.12 44.04
CA ASP A 912 -21.98 19.25 44.59
C ASP A 912 -23.05 18.74 45.59
N THR A 913 -23.65 17.57 45.29
CA THR A 913 -24.62 16.93 46.18
C THR A 913 -23.98 16.41 47.45
N HIS A 914 -22.83 15.73 47.37
CA HIS A 914 -22.11 15.31 48.54
C HIS A 914 -21.67 16.47 49.43
N LEU A 915 -21.24 17.59 48.86
CA LEU A 915 -20.91 18.79 49.60
C LEU A 915 -22.12 19.32 50.38
N SER A 916 -23.27 19.44 49.68
CA SER A 916 -24.54 19.95 50.30
C SER A 916 -25.05 18.98 51.34
N ALA A 917 -24.82 17.69 51.24
CA ALA A 917 -25.12 16.65 52.23
C ALA A 917 -24.18 16.67 53.45
N GLY A 918 -23.14 17.52 53.46
CA GLY A 918 -22.18 17.59 54.55
C GLY A 918 -21.05 16.53 54.47
N HIS A 919 -20.77 15.98 53.28
CA HIS A 919 -19.76 14.98 53.03
C HIS A 919 -18.59 15.53 52.18
N PRO A 920 -17.75 16.46 52.72
CA PRO A 920 -16.71 17.14 51.92
C PRO A 920 -15.65 16.22 51.36
N ASP A 921 -15.28 15.14 52.06
CA ASP A 921 -14.28 14.18 51.56
C ASP A 921 -14.79 13.36 50.36
N ALA A 922 -16.08 12.97 50.39
CA ALA A 922 -16.72 12.32 49.25
C ALA A 922 -16.86 13.29 48.07
N ALA A 923 -17.22 14.56 48.32
CA ALA A 923 -17.27 15.58 47.29
C ALA A 923 -15.91 15.76 46.60
N ARG A 924 -14.83 15.85 47.39
CA ARG A 924 -13.45 15.98 46.87
C ARG A 924 -13.08 14.78 45.99
N ALA A 925 -13.35 13.57 46.42
CA ALA A 925 -13.04 12.35 45.67
C ALA A 925 -13.73 12.32 44.31
N VAL A 926 -15.05 12.64 44.29
CA VAL A 926 -15.85 12.65 43.04
C VAL A 926 -15.42 13.77 42.11
N TRP A 927 -15.13 14.97 42.61
CA TRP A 927 -14.62 16.06 41.77
C TRP A 927 -13.23 15.77 41.19
N THR A 928 -12.36 15.05 41.93
CA THR A 928 -11.06 14.60 41.42
C THR A 928 -11.27 13.62 40.27
N GLU A 929 -12.19 12.66 40.37
CA GLU A 929 -12.55 11.75 39.30
C GLU A 929 -13.12 12.52 38.06
N ALA A 930 -13.95 13.55 38.31
CA ALA A 930 -14.46 14.41 37.24
C ALA A 930 -13.34 15.14 36.51
N LEU A 931 -12.36 15.70 37.25
CA LEU A 931 -11.20 16.36 36.64
C LEU A 931 -10.34 15.40 35.82
N GLU A 932 -10.06 14.20 36.33
CA GLU A 932 -9.34 13.17 35.58
C GLU A 932 -10.08 12.75 34.29
N ALA A 933 -11.41 12.74 34.30
CA ALA A 933 -12.21 12.47 33.10
C ALA A 933 -12.13 13.65 32.12
N MET A 934 -12.21 14.92 32.62
CA MET A 934 -12.13 16.13 31.80
C MET A 934 -10.72 16.32 31.20
N ASP A 935 -9.64 16.03 31.90
CA ASP A 935 -8.27 16.16 31.42
C ASP A 935 -7.98 15.21 30.23
N ARG A 936 -8.77 14.13 30.09
CA ARG A 936 -8.73 13.20 28.94
C ARG A 936 -9.53 13.70 27.73
N LEU A 937 -10.31 14.77 27.90
CA LEU A 937 -11.13 15.41 26.86
C LEU A 937 -10.39 16.64 26.32
N GLY A 938 -10.15 16.72 25.01
CA GLY A 938 -9.30 17.75 24.41
C GLY A 938 -9.77 19.21 24.60
N ASP A 939 -11.09 19.45 24.71
CA ASP A 939 -11.70 20.79 24.78
C ASP A 939 -12.45 21.05 26.11
N ALA A 940 -12.18 20.27 27.17
CA ALA A 940 -12.95 20.34 28.42
C ALA A 940 -12.41 21.33 29.45
N GLU A 941 -11.38 22.12 29.17
CA GLU A 941 -10.75 23.07 30.11
C GLU A 941 -11.75 24.02 30.75
N ARG A 942 -12.74 24.47 29.96
CA ARG A 942 -13.81 25.36 30.46
C ARG A 942 -14.70 24.70 31.53
N LEU A 943 -14.92 23.37 31.43
CA LEU A 943 -15.69 22.62 32.43
C LEU A 943 -14.83 22.26 33.64
N ALA A 944 -13.54 22.05 33.43
CA ALA A 944 -12.60 21.70 34.48
C ALA A 944 -12.29 22.87 35.43
N GLU A 945 -12.22 24.12 34.96
CA GLU A 945 -11.86 25.26 35.80
C GLU A 945 -12.84 25.50 36.95
N PRO A 946 -14.18 25.47 36.76
CA PRO A 946 -15.13 25.57 37.89
C PRO A 946 -14.99 24.44 38.90
N VAL A 947 -14.63 23.25 38.48
CA VAL A 947 -14.42 22.08 39.38
C VAL A 947 -13.11 22.24 40.16
N ARG A 948 -12.02 22.70 39.50
CA ARG A 948 -10.77 23.03 40.21
C ARG A 948 -10.99 24.11 41.26
N ASP A 949 -11.82 25.11 40.97
CA ASP A 949 -12.18 26.13 41.96
C ASP A 949 -12.93 25.56 43.16
N ARG A 950 -13.87 24.60 42.98
CA ARG A 950 -14.57 23.93 44.08
C ARG A 950 -13.57 23.15 44.94
N VAL A 951 -12.66 22.39 44.37
CA VAL A 951 -11.61 21.64 45.07
C VAL A 951 -10.71 22.61 45.84
N ARG A 952 -10.22 23.70 45.21
CA ARG A 952 -9.38 24.74 45.88
C ARG A 952 -10.08 25.39 47.10
N ARG A 953 -11.39 25.66 46.97
CA ARG A 953 -12.17 26.24 48.10
C ARG A 953 -12.29 25.31 49.29
N LEU A 954 -12.46 24.01 49.04
CA LEU A 954 -12.44 23.00 50.11
C LEU A 954 -11.08 22.91 50.82
N ASP A 955 -10.00 22.97 50.05
CA ASP A 955 -8.64 22.93 50.60
C ASP A 955 -8.28 24.19 51.36
N GLY A 956 -8.76 25.36 50.96
CA GLY A 956 -8.56 26.65 51.62
C GLY A 956 -9.39 26.82 52.90
N THR A 957 -10.44 26.06 53.12
CA THR A 957 -11.26 26.06 54.36
C THR A 957 -10.66 25.09 55.42
N SER A 958 -9.65 24.30 55.08
CA SER A 958 -8.89 23.38 55.97
C SER A 958 -7.67 24.02 56.65
N GLY A 959 -7.53 25.36 56.59
CA GLY A 959 -6.52 26.11 57.36
C GLY A 959 -6.89 26.14 58.86
N PRO A 960 -5.89 26.18 59.78
CA PRO A 960 -6.11 25.91 61.19
C PRO A 960 -7.05 26.93 61.81
N ALA A 961 -8.08 26.41 62.55
CA ALA A 961 -8.86 27.11 63.50
C ALA A 961 -8.04 27.40 64.80
#